data_e192a8d3cc93a0470a554012500c4124
#
_entry.id   e192a8d3cc93a0470a554012500c4124
#
_cell.length_a   1.000
_cell.length_b   1.000
_cell.length_c   1.000
_cell.angle_alpha   90.00
_cell.angle_beta   90.00
_cell.angle_gamma   90.00
#
_symmetry.space_group_name_H-M   'P 1'
#
loop_
_entity.id
_entity.type
_entity.pdbx_description
1 polymer ?
#
loop_
_entity_poly.entity_id
_entity_poly.type
_entity_poly.pdbx_seq_one_letter_code
_entity_poly.pdbx_strand_id
1 'polypeptide(L)'
;MKNKQLSRLSLPVAIAAILFCGAVMAQDTTSTQASQAPAKKSAAQQKADAAKAKTLEQVVVTGNTATGGLKKIDTSYSVTTASAEQIKMANPKSTADLLKISPGMWPESTGGQTGANIEIAGFPGGGDAPYFSTQLMGSPLYGMPTLSFFETTSIFRLDDTVDRVEILQGGPSVVFGDGQIGATANFMLKTGTDVPSGSVGVTYGNENLRRVDGFFGFPIAESWYGSVGGFWRTSDGVRDPQFAADKGGQLTATLSHDSDNGTMTLYARQLNDRNQFITPVPLLQHGTDQFSAYPGFDPLTDTYYSKAIQHVHLPGYPGGGTDANLANGRGTKFSFFGGNFDYDLGNGWNLSDKFLLDGGDVDTNALFSGNNPGSMNDMLYTNTSSMGAFNLPAGSASASYVNGGGMVDPNQSVIHQGWWYIHKHLKNISNDFRLSKDLFEGNTLTAGLYLTHYTMDDKWALGNQMLMTNTPNAQPIKVSYVDNGQTKYLTDGQGFLDYGGYNIAQHGSATNKAFYLSDVWRIGKWLIDASGRVENENATNNVCNLTNIDLDGNPNTLYDNSVPTCNGTYARTRYDKTHPSWTVGVNYELADNMSVYVRANKGAHFGDFDNALRGNTTGNTPPLQKVQNFEGGFKYQSDLFYADISVYHRQFNGLTYQPTNGQGVPVGAQALYGSDSKGVNLAGAVTPFENFKLQVVANYLDGHYTHNNSCFLFTDLVSGSTQCIGINGKQLQRQPKVRYMLTPSYRVPFDWGDITAFVTYTHVGPHTQDQSALQQLGSYDTWDFGIVANVQKSWQIRLQGTNMTNELGLTESNSRIFGSAAGTDGVILARPMEGREVNLTVKYLF
;
A
#
# COMPACT_ATOMS: atom_id res chain seq x y z
N MET A 1 -18.27 32.13 11.91
CA MET A 1 -16.93 32.43 12.42
C MET A 1 -16.82 32.01 13.89
N LYS A 2 -16.73 30.71 14.20
CA LYS A 2 -16.43 30.21 15.56
C LYS A 2 -16.27 28.67 15.59
N ASN A 3 -15.45 28.09 14.72
CA ASN A 3 -15.13 26.63 14.83
C ASN A 3 -13.77 26.24 14.20
N LYS A 4 -12.84 27.20 14.08
CA LYS A 4 -11.49 26.89 13.51
C LYS A 4 -10.34 26.85 14.53
N GLN A 5 -10.61 27.00 15.82
CA GLN A 5 -9.53 27.05 16.84
C GLN A 5 -9.35 25.78 17.67
N LEU A 6 -10.25 24.82 17.61
CA LEU A 6 -10.14 23.58 18.42
C LEU A 6 -9.32 22.44 17.77
N SER A 7 -9.02 22.52 16.47
CA SER A 7 -8.27 21.44 15.77
C SER A 7 -6.75 21.56 15.82
N ARG A 8 -6.21 22.65 16.37
CA ARG A 8 -4.75 22.87 16.43
C ARG A 8 -4.08 22.51 17.76
N LEU A 9 -4.85 22.14 18.77
CA LEU A 9 -4.34 21.93 20.14
C LEU A 9 -4.26 20.45 20.58
N SER A 10 -4.67 19.50 19.75
CA SER A 10 -4.85 18.12 20.23
C SER A 10 -3.57 17.26 20.25
N LEU A 11 -2.65 17.39 19.31
CA LEU A 11 -1.49 16.50 19.25
C LEU A 11 -0.31 16.90 20.16
N PRO A 12 0.09 18.18 20.24
CA PRO A 12 1.16 18.60 21.17
C PRO A 12 0.79 18.43 22.64
N VAL A 13 -0.48 18.59 22.99
CA VAL A 13 -0.96 18.43 24.37
C VAL A 13 -0.98 16.96 24.80
N ALA A 14 -1.30 16.03 23.89
CA ALA A 14 -1.26 14.61 24.19
C ALA A 14 0.17 14.08 24.41
N ILE A 15 1.15 14.56 23.61
CA ILE A 15 2.56 14.22 23.78
C ILE A 15 3.13 14.84 25.06
N ALA A 16 2.74 16.07 25.39
CA ALA A 16 3.13 16.70 26.65
C ALA A 16 2.55 15.98 27.88
N ALA A 17 1.32 15.45 27.79
CA ALA A 17 0.71 14.66 28.88
C ALA A 17 1.42 13.34 29.12
N ILE A 18 1.92 12.68 28.07
CA ILE A 18 2.72 11.45 28.19
C ILE A 18 4.08 11.74 28.87
N LEU A 19 4.71 12.86 28.56
CA LEU A 19 5.97 13.27 29.18
C LEU A 19 5.78 13.73 30.64
N PHE A 20 4.63 14.29 31.00
CA PHE A 20 4.35 14.74 32.36
C PHE A 20 3.91 13.61 33.31
N CYS A 21 3.19 12.59 32.83
CA CYS A 21 2.83 11.42 33.66
C CYS A 21 4.06 10.61 34.08
N GLY A 22 5.09 10.52 33.23
CA GLY A 22 6.36 9.85 33.58
C GLY A 22 7.17 10.55 34.69
N ALA A 23 7.00 11.86 34.83
CA ALA A 23 7.74 12.64 35.82
C ALA A 23 7.08 12.67 37.22
N VAL A 24 5.76 12.44 37.29
CA VAL A 24 5.01 12.47 38.59
C VAL A 24 5.10 11.13 39.34
N MET A 25 5.39 10.01 38.64
CA MET A 25 5.49 8.68 39.29
C MET A 25 6.91 8.38 39.84
N ALA A 26 7.88 9.27 39.65
CA ALA A 26 9.27 9.06 40.13
C ALA A 26 9.58 9.71 41.49
N GLN A 27 8.58 10.30 42.17
CA GLN A 27 8.85 11.15 43.35
C GLN A 27 8.25 10.69 44.70
N ASP A 28 7.66 9.51 44.81
CA ASP A 28 7.20 9.04 46.16
C ASP A 28 7.39 7.53 46.32
N THR A 29 8.61 7.10 46.66
CA THR A 29 8.85 5.96 47.56
C THR A 29 10.27 6.00 48.14
N THR A 30 10.47 6.82 49.15
CA THR A 30 11.50 6.57 50.17
C THR A 30 10.86 5.75 51.27
N SER A 31 10.92 4.45 51.18
CA SER A 31 10.86 3.53 52.31
C SER A 31 11.91 2.43 52.14
N THR A 32 12.86 2.44 53.02
CA THR A 32 13.87 1.43 53.29
C THR A 32 13.31 0.01 53.23
N GLN A 33 13.67 -0.78 52.21
CA GLN A 33 13.73 -2.22 52.33
C GLN A 33 14.90 -2.81 51.51
N ALA A 34 15.51 -3.80 52.07
CA ALA A 34 16.74 -4.45 51.68
C ALA A 34 16.80 -4.88 50.21
N SER A 35 18.00 -4.73 49.60
CA SER A 35 18.37 -5.26 48.33
C SER A 35 18.08 -6.76 48.23
N GLN A 36 17.00 -7.10 47.56
CA GLN A 36 16.83 -8.44 47.01
C GLN A 36 17.42 -8.46 45.61
N ALA A 37 18.35 -9.36 45.36
CA ALA A 37 18.90 -9.66 44.05
C ALA A 37 17.76 -9.93 43.06
N PRO A 38 17.91 -9.55 41.74
CA PRO A 38 16.86 -9.76 40.74
C PRO A 38 16.47 -11.24 40.73
N ALA A 39 15.19 -11.50 40.92
CA ALA A 39 14.64 -12.84 40.90
C ALA A 39 15.03 -13.54 39.61
N LYS A 40 15.74 -14.66 39.68
CA LYS A 40 16.05 -15.49 38.52
C LYS A 40 14.71 -15.86 37.87
N LYS A 41 14.50 -15.45 36.59
CA LYS A 41 13.36 -15.91 35.81
C LYS A 41 13.22 -17.42 35.96
N SER A 42 11.99 -17.90 36.17
CA SER A 42 11.76 -19.34 36.29
C SER A 42 12.24 -20.07 35.02
N ALA A 43 12.69 -21.31 35.19
CA ALA A 43 13.13 -22.13 34.05
C ALA A 43 12.03 -22.25 32.97
N ALA A 44 10.74 -22.18 33.35
CA ALA A 44 9.59 -22.12 32.44
C ALA A 44 9.54 -20.80 31.66
N GLN A 45 9.85 -19.67 32.27
CA GLN A 45 9.87 -18.36 31.65
C GLN A 45 11.05 -18.18 30.70
N GLN A 46 12.23 -18.74 31.07
CA GLN A 46 13.39 -18.79 30.19
C GLN A 46 13.15 -19.71 28.99
N LYS A 47 12.43 -20.79 29.15
CA LYS A 47 12.03 -21.74 28.12
C LYS A 47 10.95 -21.14 27.18
N ALA A 48 10.02 -20.35 27.73
CA ALA A 48 9.02 -19.61 26.96
C ALA A 48 9.65 -18.47 26.15
N ASP A 49 10.62 -17.75 26.73
CA ASP A 49 11.36 -16.70 26.00
C ASP A 49 12.28 -17.31 24.92
N ALA A 50 12.87 -18.48 25.16
CA ALA A 50 13.64 -19.22 24.14
C ALA A 50 12.74 -19.81 23.04
N ALA A 51 11.53 -20.26 23.38
CA ALA A 51 10.53 -20.75 22.41
C ALA A 51 10.02 -19.60 21.50
N LYS A 52 9.85 -18.40 22.04
CA LYS A 52 9.52 -17.19 21.23
C LYS A 52 10.60 -16.82 20.21
N ALA A 53 11.84 -17.27 20.43
CA ALA A 53 12.95 -17.03 19.50
C ALA A 53 12.93 -17.93 18.26
N LYS A 54 12.24 -19.07 18.30
CA LYS A 54 12.17 -20.01 17.17
C LYS A 54 11.01 -19.66 16.24
N THR A 55 11.31 -19.38 14.97
CA THR A 55 10.34 -18.88 13.98
C THR A 55 9.16 -19.83 13.75
N LEU A 56 9.39 -21.14 13.71
CA LEU A 56 8.33 -22.13 13.47
C LEU A 56 7.49 -22.47 14.72
N GLU A 57 7.95 -22.09 15.90
CA GLU A 57 7.22 -22.24 17.15
C GLU A 57 6.23 -21.08 17.41
N GLN A 58 6.29 -20.02 16.59
CA GLN A 58 5.37 -18.88 16.72
C GLN A 58 3.93 -19.31 16.42
N VAL A 59 3.01 -18.82 17.24
CA VAL A 59 1.58 -19.07 17.06
C VAL A 59 1.01 -18.06 16.07
N VAL A 60 0.27 -18.56 15.09
CA VAL A 60 -0.37 -17.80 14.01
C VAL A 60 -1.88 -17.86 14.21
N VAL A 61 -2.55 -16.74 14.15
CA VAL A 61 -4.02 -16.63 14.27
C VAL A 61 -4.68 -16.30 12.92
N THR A 62 -3.92 -15.85 11.94
CA THR A 62 -4.42 -15.50 10.60
C THR A 62 -4.61 -16.75 9.74
N GLY A 63 -5.79 -16.86 9.13
CA GLY A 63 -6.10 -17.94 8.20
C GLY A 63 -6.47 -19.27 8.85
N ASN A 64 -6.84 -19.29 10.14
CA ASN A 64 -7.33 -20.47 10.81
C ASN A 64 -8.38 -20.11 11.90
N THR A 65 -9.07 -21.13 12.40
CA THR A 65 -10.08 -21.00 13.48
C THR A 65 -9.70 -21.80 14.73
N ALA A 66 -8.49 -22.33 14.79
CA ALA A 66 -8.05 -23.07 15.97
C ALA A 66 -8.01 -22.16 17.19
N THR A 67 -8.61 -22.60 18.30
CA THR A 67 -8.60 -21.89 19.57
C THR A 67 -7.15 -21.63 20.00
N GLY A 68 -6.82 -20.36 20.25
CA GLY A 68 -5.44 -19.95 20.55
C GLY A 68 -4.46 -19.94 19.37
N GLY A 69 -4.93 -20.23 18.13
CA GLY A 69 -4.12 -20.26 16.91
C GLY A 69 -3.35 -21.58 16.72
N LEU A 70 -2.55 -21.63 15.67
CA LEU A 70 -1.70 -22.78 15.33
C LEU A 70 -0.22 -22.41 15.39
N LYS A 71 0.65 -23.33 15.77
CA LYS A 71 2.09 -23.13 15.56
C LYS A 71 2.36 -23.05 14.07
N LYS A 72 3.30 -22.20 13.68
CA LYS A 72 3.65 -22.02 12.26
C LYS A 72 4.10 -23.33 11.61
N ILE A 73 4.78 -24.22 12.34
CA ILE A 73 5.18 -25.55 11.84
C ILE A 73 3.99 -26.42 11.48
N ASP A 74 2.87 -26.27 12.20
CA ASP A 74 1.65 -27.07 12.04
C ASP A 74 0.73 -26.56 10.92
N THR A 75 0.90 -25.31 10.45
CA THR A 75 0.01 -24.77 9.43
C THR A 75 0.22 -25.46 8.08
N SER A 76 -0.88 -25.76 7.40
CA SER A 76 -0.92 -26.31 6.04
C SER A 76 -0.81 -25.25 4.94
N TYR A 77 -0.16 -24.11 5.25
CA TYR A 77 0.12 -22.98 4.36
C TYR A 77 1.37 -22.25 4.84
N SER A 78 1.97 -21.46 3.92
CA SER A 78 3.08 -20.58 4.29
C SER A 78 2.55 -19.26 4.83
N VAL A 79 3.14 -18.79 5.93
CA VAL A 79 2.83 -17.50 6.56
C VAL A 79 4.12 -16.84 7.04
N THR A 80 4.31 -15.58 6.65
CA THR A 80 5.42 -14.77 7.15
C THR A 80 5.00 -14.07 8.44
N THR A 81 5.80 -14.19 9.48
CA THR A 81 5.57 -13.51 10.76
C THR A 81 6.76 -12.60 11.07
N ALA A 82 6.51 -11.41 11.57
CA ALA A 82 7.56 -10.52 12.05
C ALA A 82 7.12 -9.84 13.36
N SER A 83 7.95 -9.95 14.39
CA SER A 83 7.79 -9.22 15.65
C SER A 83 8.10 -7.73 15.47
N ALA A 84 7.72 -6.91 16.45
CA ALA A 84 8.05 -5.48 16.47
C ALA A 84 9.56 -5.21 16.22
N GLU A 85 10.45 -6.03 16.75
CA GLU A 85 11.90 -5.89 16.56
C GLU A 85 12.31 -6.26 15.12
N GLN A 86 11.76 -7.34 14.56
CA GLN A 86 12.00 -7.74 13.17
C GLN A 86 11.45 -6.71 12.18
N ILE A 87 10.29 -6.10 12.48
CA ILE A 87 9.73 -4.99 11.69
C ILE A 87 10.71 -3.81 11.69
N LYS A 88 11.25 -3.45 12.85
CA LYS A 88 12.25 -2.37 12.97
C LYS A 88 13.56 -2.67 12.25
N MET A 89 14.03 -3.92 12.29
CA MET A 89 15.22 -4.35 11.55
C MET A 89 15.02 -4.30 10.03
N ALA A 90 13.82 -4.62 9.55
CA ALA A 90 13.48 -4.52 8.13
C ALA A 90 13.51 -3.07 7.62
N ASN A 91 13.51 -2.07 8.52
CA ASN A 91 13.54 -0.64 8.23
C ASN A 91 12.55 -0.21 7.13
N PRO A 92 11.27 -0.56 7.23
CA PRO A 92 10.33 -0.25 6.18
C PRO A 92 10.03 1.26 6.14
N LYS A 93 10.06 1.85 4.95
CA LYS A 93 9.68 3.25 4.73
C LYS A 93 8.18 3.47 4.92
N SER A 94 7.38 2.44 4.69
CA SER A 94 5.93 2.46 4.79
C SER A 94 5.36 1.12 5.26
N THR A 95 4.06 1.08 5.51
CA THR A 95 3.34 -0.17 5.78
C THR A 95 3.40 -1.13 4.59
N ALA A 96 3.25 -0.61 3.36
CA ALA A 96 3.39 -1.41 2.15
C ALA A 96 4.82 -1.95 1.98
N ASP A 97 5.84 -1.12 2.20
CA ASP A 97 7.25 -1.53 2.07
C ASP A 97 7.63 -2.68 3.01
N LEU A 98 6.99 -2.80 4.19
CA LEU A 98 7.19 -3.94 5.07
C LEU A 98 6.88 -5.27 4.39
N LEU A 99 5.94 -5.31 3.46
CA LEU A 99 5.50 -6.55 2.80
C LEU A 99 6.62 -7.24 2.02
N LYS A 100 7.69 -6.54 1.69
CA LYS A 100 8.88 -7.11 1.03
C LYS A 100 9.55 -8.25 1.83
N ILE A 101 9.31 -8.35 3.14
CA ILE A 101 9.81 -9.45 3.97
C ILE A 101 9.13 -10.79 3.69
N SER A 102 7.99 -10.77 2.98
CA SER A 102 7.26 -11.98 2.60
C SER A 102 7.63 -12.38 1.17
N PRO A 103 8.02 -13.67 0.93
CA PRO A 103 8.34 -14.13 -0.41
C PRO A 103 7.19 -13.86 -1.37
N GLY A 104 7.49 -13.40 -2.60
CA GLY A 104 6.46 -13.17 -3.61
C GLY A 104 5.55 -11.94 -3.39
N MET A 105 5.81 -11.11 -2.39
CA MET A 105 5.18 -9.81 -2.23
C MET A 105 6.08 -8.73 -2.80
N TRP A 106 5.52 -7.87 -3.65
CA TRP A 106 6.23 -6.78 -4.28
C TRP A 106 5.47 -5.46 -4.12
N PRO A 107 5.75 -4.67 -3.06
CA PRO A 107 5.22 -3.33 -2.93
C PRO A 107 6.06 -2.34 -3.75
N GLU A 108 5.41 -1.63 -4.66
CA GLU A 108 6.01 -0.53 -5.41
C GLU A 108 5.57 0.80 -4.81
N SER A 109 6.53 1.64 -4.41
CA SER A 109 6.27 2.95 -3.81
C SER A 109 5.83 3.99 -4.84
N THR A 110 4.80 3.70 -5.62
CA THR A 110 4.32 4.57 -6.71
C THR A 110 3.66 5.83 -6.21
N GLY A 111 3.03 5.79 -5.04
CA GLY A 111 2.45 6.95 -4.37
C GLY A 111 3.34 7.55 -3.29
N GLY A 112 4.63 7.22 -3.24
CA GLY A 112 5.50 7.56 -2.13
C GLY A 112 5.36 6.55 -0.99
N GLN A 113 5.37 7.03 0.25
CA GLN A 113 5.25 6.17 1.44
C GLN A 113 3.86 5.54 1.60
N THR A 114 2.84 6.03 0.91
CA THR A 114 1.49 5.43 0.85
C THR A 114 0.93 5.50 -0.55
N GLY A 115 -0.07 4.66 -0.85
CA GLY A 115 -0.63 4.53 -2.17
C GLY A 115 0.28 3.71 -3.07
N ALA A 116 0.81 2.62 -2.55
CA ALA A 116 1.65 1.68 -3.29
C ALA A 116 0.83 0.81 -4.23
N ASN A 117 1.44 0.40 -5.34
CA ASN A 117 0.99 -0.79 -6.05
C ASN A 117 1.57 -2.00 -5.33
N ILE A 118 0.73 -2.95 -4.95
CA ILE A 118 1.17 -4.15 -4.24
C ILE A 118 0.94 -5.35 -5.15
N GLU A 119 2.02 -5.84 -5.74
CA GLU A 119 2.00 -7.03 -6.58
C GLU A 119 2.21 -8.28 -5.73
N ILE A 120 1.45 -9.32 -6.03
CA ILE A 120 1.55 -10.62 -5.38
C ILE A 120 1.89 -11.65 -6.44
N ALA A 121 2.94 -12.41 -6.24
CA ALA A 121 3.42 -13.38 -7.22
C ALA A 121 2.30 -14.32 -7.70
N GLY A 122 2.06 -14.29 -9.01
CA GLY A 122 1.04 -15.08 -9.67
C GLY A 122 -0.39 -14.58 -9.54
N PHE A 123 -0.64 -13.45 -8.90
CA PHE A 123 -1.92 -12.74 -8.95
C PHE A 123 -1.83 -11.61 -9.97
N PRO A 124 -2.74 -11.52 -10.96
CA PRO A 124 -2.62 -10.51 -12.00
C PRO A 124 -2.78 -9.11 -11.40
N GLY A 125 -1.68 -8.36 -11.42
CA GLY A 125 -1.61 -7.00 -10.92
C GLY A 125 -2.05 -5.96 -11.96
N GLY A 126 -1.72 -4.71 -11.71
CA GLY A 126 -1.95 -3.67 -12.69
C GLY A 126 -2.22 -2.27 -12.14
N GLY A 127 -2.05 -2.06 -10.86
CA GLY A 127 -2.24 -0.78 -10.19
C GLY A 127 -3.00 -0.92 -8.88
N ASP A 128 -2.81 0.01 -7.97
CA ASP A 128 -3.29 -0.06 -6.60
C ASP A 128 -2.94 -1.42 -5.94
N ALA A 129 -3.86 -2.13 -5.31
CA ALA A 129 -3.57 -3.44 -4.71
C ALA A 129 -4.81 -4.36 -4.74
N PRO A 130 -5.28 -4.80 -5.92
CA PRO A 130 -6.59 -5.44 -6.07
C PRO A 130 -6.76 -6.74 -5.29
N TYR A 131 -5.67 -7.40 -4.94
CA TYR A 131 -5.67 -8.70 -4.26
C TYR A 131 -4.96 -8.66 -2.91
N PHE A 132 -4.91 -7.50 -2.27
CA PHE A 132 -4.26 -7.34 -0.99
C PHE A 132 -5.20 -6.69 0.03
N SER A 133 -5.31 -7.24 1.23
CA SER A 133 -6.04 -6.64 2.33
C SER A 133 -5.17 -6.45 3.57
N THR A 134 -5.41 -5.35 4.28
CA THR A 134 -4.82 -5.08 5.59
C THR A 134 -5.84 -5.37 6.67
N GLN A 135 -5.45 -6.09 7.70
CA GLN A 135 -6.25 -6.34 8.90
C GLN A 135 -5.60 -5.70 10.13
N LEU A 136 -6.43 -5.24 11.03
CA LEU A 136 -6.03 -4.78 12.37
C LEU A 136 -6.70 -5.69 13.41
N MET A 137 -5.89 -6.38 14.21
CA MET A 137 -6.37 -7.34 15.20
C MET A 137 -7.30 -8.43 14.62
N GLY A 138 -7.13 -8.78 13.34
CA GLY A 138 -7.91 -9.76 12.61
C GLY A 138 -9.16 -9.22 11.89
N SER A 139 -9.46 -7.94 12.02
CA SER A 139 -10.56 -7.27 11.31
C SER A 139 -10.05 -6.55 10.07
N PRO A 140 -10.62 -6.79 8.86
CA PRO A 140 -10.29 -6.03 7.66
C PRO A 140 -10.56 -4.54 7.83
N LEU A 141 -9.63 -3.68 7.36
CA LEU A 141 -9.73 -2.23 7.54
C LEU A 141 -10.81 -1.56 6.70
N TYR A 142 -11.26 -2.19 5.64
CA TYR A 142 -12.33 -1.68 4.79
C TYR A 142 -12.92 -2.84 4.00
N GLY A 143 -14.21 -2.84 3.74
CA GLY A 143 -14.90 -3.93 3.09
C GLY A 143 -14.52 -4.19 1.63
N MET A 144 -13.93 -3.20 0.96
CA MET A 144 -13.30 -3.31 -0.35
C MET A 144 -11.81 -3.09 -0.21
N PRO A 145 -10.94 -4.08 -0.52
CA PRO A 145 -9.49 -3.96 -0.27
C PRO A 145 -8.82 -2.87 -1.09
N THR A 146 -9.33 -2.59 -2.29
CA THR A 146 -8.79 -1.57 -3.18
C THR A 146 -9.89 -0.83 -3.94
N LEU A 147 -9.63 0.43 -4.24
CA LEU A 147 -10.36 1.30 -5.15
C LEU A 147 -9.33 2.05 -5.99
N SER A 148 -9.74 2.68 -7.07
CA SER A 148 -8.83 3.57 -7.80
C SER A 148 -8.27 4.63 -6.86
N PHE A 149 -6.96 4.78 -6.81
CA PHE A 149 -6.22 5.70 -5.92
C PHE A 149 -6.36 5.39 -4.41
N PHE A 150 -6.71 4.16 -4.06
CA PHE A 150 -6.82 3.72 -2.68
C PHE A 150 -6.43 2.25 -2.55
N GLU A 151 -5.62 1.94 -1.56
CA GLU A 151 -5.38 0.59 -1.04
C GLU A 151 -5.28 0.65 0.50
N THR A 152 -5.51 -0.48 1.17
CA THR A 152 -5.74 -0.48 2.62
C THR A 152 -4.52 -0.13 3.47
N THR A 153 -3.27 -0.22 2.94
CA THR A 153 -2.10 0.27 3.69
C THR A 153 -2.06 1.80 3.78
N SER A 154 -2.78 2.49 2.87
CA SER A 154 -2.85 3.96 2.86
C SER A 154 -3.58 4.54 4.08
N ILE A 155 -4.39 3.75 4.78
CA ILE A 155 -5.08 4.14 6.02
C ILE A 155 -4.43 3.59 7.29
N PHE A 156 -3.26 2.95 7.18
CA PHE A 156 -2.53 2.38 8.32
C PHE A 156 -1.06 2.80 8.30
N ARG A 157 -0.50 3.20 9.44
CA ARG A 157 0.92 3.53 9.60
C ARG A 157 1.56 2.64 10.64
N LEU A 158 2.81 2.25 10.39
CA LEU A 158 3.63 1.53 11.35
C LEU A 158 4.15 2.48 12.42
N ASP A 159 4.00 2.10 13.69
CA ASP A 159 4.55 2.78 14.85
C ASP A 159 4.85 1.80 16.00
N ASP A 160 5.25 2.31 17.15
CA ASP A 160 5.61 1.50 18.31
C ASP A 160 4.41 0.77 18.96
N THR A 161 3.18 1.05 18.56
CA THR A 161 1.99 0.34 19.05
C THR A 161 1.79 -1.03 18.40
N VAL A 162 2.51 -1.33 17.30
CA VAL A 162 2.45 -2.64 16.64
C VAL A 162 3.34 -3.65 17.37
N ASP A 163 2.75 -4.78 17.75
CA ASP A 163 3.45 -5.92 18.37
C ASP A 163 4.07 -6.85 17.34
N ARG A 164 3.27 -7.24 16.34
CA ARG A 164 3.69 -8.14 15.26
C ARG A 164 2.79 -8.01 14.04
N VAL A 165 3.25 -8.59 12.95
CA VAL A 165 2.49 -8.78 11.71
C VAL A 165 2.52 -10.25 11.29
N GLU A 166 1.41 -10.72 10.75
CA GLU A 166 1.24 -12.00 10.10
C GLU A 166 0.82 -11.76 8.65
N ILE A 167 1.64 -12.20 7.67
CA ILE A 167 1.38 -12.01 6.23
C ILE A 167 1.12 -13.35 5.60
N LEU A 168 -0.11 -13.52 5.11
CA LEU A 168 -0.60 -14.71 4.45
C LEU A 168 -0.77 -14.46 2.96
N GLN A 169 -0.32 -15.38 2.10
CA GLN A 169 -0.50 -15.30 0.66
C GLN A 169 -1.40 -16.43 0.14
N GLY A 170 -2.57 -16.07 -0.38
CA GLY A 170 -3.52 -17.05 -0.88
C GLY A 170 -4.02 -17.99 0.23
N GLY A 171 -4.10 -19.28 -0.08
CA GLY A 171 -4.43 -20.31 0.89
C GLY A 171 -5.82 -20.12 1.52
N PRO A 172 -5.92 -20.14 2.86
CA PRO A 172 -7.18 -20.03 3.56
C PRO A 172 -7.82 -18.62 3.54
N SER A 173 -7.17 -17.59 3.01
CA SER A 173 -7.71 -16.22 2.91
C SER A 173 -9.06 -16.16 2.19
N VAL A 174 -9.32 -17.08 1.26
CA VAL A 174 -10.59 -17.17 0.53
C VAL A 174 -11.80 -17.51 1.41
N VAL A 175 -11.59 -17.89 2.66
CA VAL A 175 -12.68 -18.23 3.60
C VAL A 175 -12.70 -17.29 4.80
N PHE A 176 -11.55 -16.87 5.31
CA PHE A 176 -11.44 -16.11 6.54
C PHE A 176 -11.31 -14.61 6.32
N GLY A 177 -11.68 -13.84 7.33
CA GLY A 177 -11.70 -12.38 7.25
C GLY A 177 -12.72 -11.90 6.21
N ASP A 178 -12.28 -11.02 5.31
CA ASP A 178 -13.08 -10.50 4.20
C ASP A 178 -13.30 -11.51 3.05
N GLY A 179 -12.76 -12.72 3.16
CA GLY A 179 -12.89 -13.75 2.12
C GLY A 179 -12.15 -13.45 0.82
N GLN A 180 -11.24 -12.48 0.83
CA GLN A 180 -10.55 -12.02 -0.36
C GLN A 180 -9.52 -13.03 -0.86
N ILE A 181 -9.50 -13.18 -2.18
CA ILE A 181 -8.45 -13.91 -2.84
C ILE A 181 -7.20 -13.04 -2.90
N GLY A 182 -6.04 -13.56 -2.51
CA GLY A 182 -4.78 -12.81 -2.59
C GLY A 182 -3.97 -12.90 -1.33
N ALA A 183 -3.41 -11.80 -0.88
CA ALA A 183 -2.63 -11.72 0.34
C ALA A 183 -3.31 -10.86 1.40
N THR A 184 -3.07 -11.21 2.65
CA THR A 184 -3.56 -10.48 3.83
C THR A 184 -2.39 -10.19 4.75
N ALA A 185 -2.26 -8.94 5.22
CA ALA A 185 -1.35 -8.58 6.31
C ALA A 185 -2.17 -8.20 7.55
N ASN A 186 -2.05 -8.99 8.61
CA ASN A 186 -2.75 -8.78 9.87
C ASN A 186 -1.79 -8.18 10.91
N PHE A 187 -2.04 -6.95 11.33
CA PHE A 187 -1.27 -6.24 12.34
C PHE A 187 -1.90 -6.41 13.71
N MET A 188 -1.10 -6.90 14.67
CA MET A 188 -1.50 -7.07 16.06
C MET A 188 -0.95 -5.90 16.88
N LEU A 189 -1.79 -5.31 17.74
CA LEU A 189 -1.40 -4.22 18.62
C LEU A 189 -0.82 -4.73 19.93
N LYS A 190 0.09 -3.94 20.50
CA LYS A 190 0.54 -4.10 21.88
C LYS A 190 -0.57 -3.69 22.83
N THR A 191 -0.74 -4.47 23.88
CA THR A 191 -1.61 -4.16 25.01
C THR A 191 -0.77 -3.79 26.26
N GLY A 192 -1.40 -3.31 27.31
CA GLY A 192 -0.77 -3.19 28.63
C GLY A 192 -0.55 -4.55 29.27
N THR A 193 0.25 -4.59 30.33
CA THR A 193 0.55 -5.75 31.16
C THR A 193 0.58 -5.37 32.64
N ASP A 194 0.74 -6.34 33.54
CA ASP A 194 0.88 -6.11 34.98
C ASP A 194 2.04 -5.18 35.36
N VAL A 195 3.08 -5.16 34.53
CA VAL A 195 4.24 -4.30 34.73
C VAL A 195 4.17 -3.13 33.75
N PRO A 196 4.11 -1.89 34.25
CA PRO A 196 4.20 -0.73 33.37
C PRO A 196 5.48 -0.79 32.53
N SER A 197 5.34 -0.55 31.25
CA SER A 197 6.47 -0.55 30.31
C SER A 197 6.21 0.38 29.14
N GLY A 198 7.26 0.95 28.59
CA GLY A 198 7.08 1.88 27.51
C GLY A 198 8.34 2.16 26.71
N SER A 199 8.18 3.02 25.72
CA SER A 199 9.29 3.53 24.93
C SER A 199 9.00 4.96 24.46
N VAL A 200 10.06 5.77 24.36
CA VAL A 200 10.04 7.06 23.65
C VAL A 200 11.24 7.12 22.74
N GLY A 201 11.04 7.45 21.50
CA GLY A 201 12.09 7.49 20.48
C GLY A 201 12.04 8.76 19.66
N VAL A 202 13.21 9.22 19.22
CA VAL A 202 13.36 10.34 18.28
C VAL A 202 14.18 9.85 17.09
N THR A 203 13.71 10.10 15.89
CA THR A 203 14.40 9.81 14.63
C THR A 203 14.68 11.09 13.89
N TYR A 204 15.91 11.21 13.41
CA TYR A 204 16.37 12.28 12.54
C TYR A 204 16.99 11.69 11.27
N GLY A 205 16.63 12.22 10.11
CA GLY A 205 17.13 11.76 8.80
C GLY A 205 17.66 12.87 7.92
N ASN A 206 18.32 12.49 6.81
CA ASN A 206 18.99 13.39 5.89
C ASN A 206 18.05 14.33 5.11
N GLU A 207 16.75 14.00 4.99
CA GLU A 207 15.74 14.81 4.33
C GLU A 207 14.98 15.71 5.32
N ASN A 208 15.69 16.23 6.30
CA ASN A 208 15.11 16.96 7.42
C ASN A 208 13.97 16.15 8.11
N LEU A 209 14.05 14.81 8.02
CA LEU A 209 13.13 13.93 8.71
C LEU A 209 13.26 14.15 10.22
N ARG A 210 12.14 14.44 10.85
CA ARG A 210 11.98 14.53 12.30
C ARG A 210 10.79 13.71 12.68
N ARG A 211 11.00 12.66 13.47
CA ARG A 211 9.93 11.77 13.92
C ARG A 211 10.10 11.50 15.41
N VAL A 212 8.97 11.50 16.11
CA VAL A 212 8.87 11.08 17.51
C VAL A 212 7.90 9.94 17.58
N ASP A 213 8.29 8.86 18.22
CA ASP A 213 7.47 7.68 18.50
C ASP A 213 7.35 7.48 20.02
N GLY A 214 6.20 6.98 20.47
CA GLY A 214 5.99 6.63 21.86
C GLY A 214 5.01 5.48 22.04
N PHE A 215 5.22 4.71 23.09
CA PHE A 215 4.30 3.67 23.57
C PHE A 215 4.39 3.58 25.09
N PHE A 216 3.25 3.43 25.73
CA PHE A 216 3.15 3.16 27.17
C PHE A 216 2.02 2.19 27.46
N GLY A 217 2.35 1.06 28.05
CA GLY A 217 1.43 0.05 28.55
C GLY A 217 1.43 0.00 30.08
N PHE A 218 0.27 -0.14 30.71
CA PHE A 218 0.11 -0.04 32.15
C PHE A 218 -1.08 -0.87 32.65
N PRO A 219 -1.05 -1.37 33.90
CA PRO A 219 -2.22 -1.92 34.56
C PRO A 219 -3.18 -0.80 34.99
N ILE A 220 -4.48 -1.04 34.88
CA ILE A 220 -5.55 -0.14 35.34
C ILE A 220 -6.15 -0.65 36.64
N ALA A 221 -6.43 -1.96 36.70
CA ALA A 221 -6.94 -2.70 37.82
C ALA A 221 -6.49 -4.14 37.69
N GLU A 222 -6.88 -5.01 38.63
CA GLU A 222 -6.64 -6.45 38.50
C GLU A 222 -7.24 -6.98 37.19
N SER A 223 -6.40 -7.63 36.36
CA SER A 223 -6.76 -8.17 35.05
C SER A 223 -7.22 -7.13 34.01
N TRP A 224 -7.10 -5.82 34.27
CA TRP A 224 -7.40 -4.75 33.34
C TRP A 224 -6.16 -3.95 32.99
N TYR A 225 -5.91 -3.81 31.70
CA TYR A 225 -4.70 -3.18 31.17
C TYR A 225 -5.05 -2.11 30.14
N GLY A 226 -4.28 -1.05 30.14
CA GLY A 226 -4.36 0.01 29.15
C GLY A 226 -3.07 0.17 28.39
N SER A 227 -3.16 0.63 27.15
CA SER A 227 -1.99 1.16 26.45
C SER A 227 -2.33 2.40 25.64
N VAL A 228 -1.32 3.25 25.41
CA VAL A 228 -1.40 4.40 24.53
C VAL A 228 -0.07 4.57 23.81
N GLY A 229 -0.11 4.94 22.54
CA GLY A 229 1.10 5.20 21.77
C GLY A 229 0.80 5.76 20.40
N GLY A 230 1.85 6.06 19.67
CA GLY A 230 1.72 6.62 18.33
C GLY A 230 3.00 7.31 17.88
N PHE A 231 2.88 8.11 16.82
CA PHE A 231 3.99 8.90 16.31
C PHE A 231 3.53 10.26 15.78
N TRP A 232 4.47 11.15 15.64
CA TRP A 232 4.38 12.37 14.83
C TRP A 232 5.63 12.54 13.99
N ARG A 233 5.48 13.02 12.73
CA ARG A 233 6.60 13.22 11.81
C ARG A 233 6.45 14.46 10.94
N THR A 234 7.59 14.93 10.43
CA THR A 234 7.69 15.84 9.29
C THR A 234 8.98 15.57 8.52
N SER A 235 8.96 15.75 7.19
CA SER A 235 10.12 15.58 6.31
C SER A 235 9.97 16.47 5.07
N ASP A 236 11.10 16.90 4.50
CA ASP A 236 11.12 17.56 3.20
C ASP A 236 11.10 16.54 2.05
N GLY A 237 11.31 15.22 2.35
CA GLY A 237 11.36 14.11 1.40
C GLY A 237 12.64 14.07 0.58
N VAL A 238 12.91 12.89 -0.03
CA VAL A 238 14.07 12.70 -0.94
C VAL A 238 14.00 13.68 -2.12
N ARG A 239 12.78 14.01 -2.53
CA ARG A 239 12.49 14.93 -3.65
C ARG A 239 11.84 16.18 -3.09
N ASP A 240 12.65 17.17 -2.70
CA ASP A 240 12.18 18.39 -2.04
C ASP A 240 11.25 19.22 -2.93
N PRO A 241 9.93 19.28 -2.61
CA PRO A 241 8.93 20.07 -3.34
C PRO A 241 8.93 21.54 -2.92
N GLN A 242 9.89 22.00 -2.10
CA GLN A 242 9.97 23.32 -1.46
C GLN A 242 8.89 23.55 -0.38
N PHE A 243 8.22 22.50 0.09
CA PHE A 243 7.29 22.45 1.22
C PHE A 243 7.39 21.08 1.90
N ALA A 244 6.86 20.91 3.11
CA ALA A 244 6.94 19.61 3.78
C ALA A 244 6.27 18.52 2.95
N ALA A 245 7.07 17.57 2.45
CA ALA A 245 6.63 16.41 1.68
C ALA A 245 5.81 15.45 2.54
N ASP A 246 6.30 15.14 3.75
CA ASP A 246 5.60 14.32 4.72
C ASP A 246 5.25 15.12 5.95
N LYS A 247 4.04 14.94 6.49
CA LYS A 247 3.64 15.59 7.74
C LYS A 247 2.41 14.92 8.34
N GLY A 248 2.49 14.60 9.62
CA GLY A 248 1.33 14.10 10.35
C GLY A 248 1.69 13.16 11.46
N GLY A 249 0.73 12.31 11.84
CA GLY A 249 0.91 11.37 12.93
C GLY A 249 -0.30 10.49 13.17
N GLN A 250 -0.15 9.62 14.14
CA GLN A 250 -1.14 8.63 14.52
C GLN A 250 -1.13 8.46 16.04
N LEU A 251 -2.30 8.24 16.61
CA LEU A 251 -2.48 7.90 18.01
C LEU A 251 -3.29 6.61 18.11
N THR A 252 -2.89 5.70 18.98
CA THR A 252 -3.57 4.42 19.25
C THR A 252 -3.72 4.25 20.75
N ALA A 253 -4.87 3.74 21.19
CA ALA A 253 -5.11 3.32 22.56
C ALA A 253 -5.74 1.94 22.58
N THR A 254 -5.40 1.13 23.58
CA THR A 254 -6.04 -0.17 23.85
C THR A 254 -6.53 -0.26 25.27
N LEU A 255 -7.61 -1.02 25.46
CA LEU A 255 -8.11 -1.48 26.76
C LEU A 255 -8.29 -2.98 26.68
N SER A 256 -7.59 -3.73 27.50
CA SER A 256 -7.72 -5.19 27.54
C SER A 256 -8.10 -5.69 28.94
N HIS A 257 -8.82 -6.80 28.96
CA HIS A 257 -9.21 -7.52 30.16
C HIS A 257 -8.94 -9.00 29.97
N ASP A 258 -8.20 -9.57 30.89
CA ASP A 258 -7.93 -11.01 30.95
C ASP A 258 -8.73 -11.61 32.10
N SER A 259 -9.54 -12.63 31.82
CA SER A 259 -10.30 -13.39 32.80
C SER A 259 -9.91 -14.86 32.69
N ASP A 260 -10.33 -15.66 33.71
CA ASP A 260 -10.08 -17.11 33.72
C ASP A 260 -10.67 -17.82 32.49
N ASN A 261 -11.75 -17.25 31.93
CA ASN A 261 -12.49 -17.86 30.82
C ASN A 261 -12.22 -17.19 29.44
N GLY A 262 -11.40 -16.15 29.36
CA GLY A 262 -11.14 -15.53 28.08
C GLY A 262 -10.58 -14.11 28.16
N THR A 263 -10.42 -13.51 26.98
CA THR A 263 -9.81 -12.20 26.83
C THR A 263 -10.73 -11.24 26.06
N MET A 264 -10.66 -9.98 26.41
CA MET A 264 -11.29 -8.89 25.68
C MET A 264 -10.24 -7.82 25.37
N THR A 265 -10.21 -7.34 24.15
CA THR A 265 -9.39 -6.18 23.77
C THR A 265 -10.23 -5.20 22.97
N LEU A 266 -10.38 -3.99 23.48
CA LEU A 266 -10.91 -2.84 22.72
C LEU A 266 -9.75 -1.97 22.28
N TYR A 267 -9.87 -1.37 21.08
CA TYR A 267 -8.85 -0.47 20.55
C TYR A 267 -9.49 0.70 19.80
N ALA A 268 -8.82 1.84 19.88
CA ALA A 268 -9.14 3.03 19.11
C ALA A 268 -7.89 3.59 18.46
N ARG A 269 -8.00 4.07 17.22
CA ARG A 269 -6.89 4.64 16.47
C ARG A 269 -7.34 5.85 15.67
N GLN A 270 -6.53 6.90 15.70
CA GLN A 270 -6.74 8.10 14.90
C GLN A 270 -5.50 8.38 14.08
N LEU A 271 -5.66 8.40 12.76
CA LEU A 271 -4.63 8.76 11.80
C LEU A 271 -4.91 10.16 11.22
N ASN A 272 -3.90 10.99 11.13
CA ASN A 272 -3.91 12.24 10.35
C ASN A 272 -2.49 12.46 9.82
N ASP A 273 -2.22 11.89 8.65
CA ASP A 273 -0.88 11.88 8.06
C ASP A 273 -0.96 12.00 6.54
N ARG A 274 0.08 12.55 5.94
CA ARG A 274 0.19 12.75 4.50
C ARG A 274 1.62 12.58 4.03
N ASN A 275 1.78 12.18 2.76
CA ASN A 275 3.06 12.15 2.07
C ASN A 275 2.92 12.69 0.64
N GLN A 276 4.01 13.21 0.11
CA GLN A 276 4.09 13.61 -1.29
C GLN A 276 3.79 12.41 -2.20
N PHE A 277 3.05 12.66 -3.28
CA PHE A 277 2.93 11.70 -4.37
C PHE A 277 4.15 11.78 -5.29
N ILE A 278 4.77 10.65 -5.59
CA ILE A 278 5.93 10.60 -6.50
C ILE A 278 5.42 10.69 -7.95
N THR A 279 5.67 11.83 -8.57
CA THR A 279 5.33 12.08 -9.98
C THR A 279 6.33 11.38 -10.90
N PRO A 280 5.90 10.79 -12.03
CA PRO A 280 6.81 10.34 -13.06
C PRO A 280 7.69 11.48 -13.58
N VAL A 281 8.97 11.20 -13.77
CA VAL A 281 9.98 12.14 -14.24
C VAL A 281 10.51 11.72 -15.61
N PRO A 282 11.08 12.66 -16.44
CA PRO A 282 11.60 12.32 -17.74
C PRO A 282 12.92 11.57 -17.62
N LEU A 283 13.06 10.51 -18.40
CA LEU A 283 14.26 9.70 -18.57
C LEU A 283 14.55 9.51 -20.04
N LEU A 284 15.80 9.26 -20.36
CA LEU A 284 16.21 8.77 -21.68
C LEU A 284 16.22 7.23 -21.63
N GLN A 285 15.53 6.61 -22.57
CA GLN A 285 15.57 5.17 -22.77
C GLN A 285 16.59 4.83 -23.87
N HIS A 286 17.39 3.80 -23.64
CA HIS A 286 18.37 3.24 -24.53
C HIS A 286 18.02 1.77 -24.79
N GLY A 287 17.60 1.44 -26.01
CA GLY A 287 17.12 0.10 -26.34
C GLY A 287 15.82 -0.26 -25.63
N THR A 288 15.74 -1.45 -25.01
CA THR A 288 14.51 -1.96 -24.43
C THR A 288 14.31 -1.66 -22.94
N ASP A 289 15.41 -1.66 -22.16
CA ASP A 289 15.37 -1.76 -20.69
C ASP A 289 16.47 -0.97 -19.95
N GLN A 290 17.23 -0.15 -20.68
CA GLN A 290 18.25 0.72 -20.11
C GLN A 290 17.78 2.17 -20.09
N PHE A 291 18.08 2.86 -18.99
CA PHE A 291 17.60 4.21 -18.75
C PHE A 291 18.71 5.09 -18.18
N SER A 292 18.66 6.37 -18.51
CA SER A 292 19.54 7.39 -17.95
C SER A 292 18.78 8.69 -17.67
N ALA A 293 19.38 9.58 -16.90
CA ALA A 293 18.82 10.88 -16.57
C ALA A 293 18.53 11.70 -17.83
N TYR A 294 17.39 12.38 -17.86
CA TYR A 294 17.12 13.43 -18.84
C TYR A 294 17.99 14.66 -18.54
N PRO A 295 18.54 15.35 -19.56
CA PRO A 295 19.39 16.51 -19.34
C PRO A 295 18.74 17.56 -18.43
N GLY A 296 19.42 17.92 -17.35
CA GLY A 296 18.96 18.92 -16.37
C GLY A 296 17.93 18.40 -15.35
N PHE A 297 17.69 17.07 -15.28
CA PHE A 297 16.78 16.47 -14.32
C PHE A 297 17.40 15.21 -13.67
N ASP A 298 17.67 15.25 -12.35
CA ASP A 298 18.10 14.07 -11.60
C ASP A 298 16.89 13.19 -11.23
N PRO A 299 16.76 11.98 -11.79
CA PRO A 299 15.59 11.13 -11.55
C PRO A 299 15.46 10.62 -10.12
N LEU A 300 16.50 10.70 -9.30
CA LEU A 300 16.49 10.22 -7.91
C LEU A 300 16.10 11.30 -6.90
N THR A 301 16.40 12.55 -7.16
CA THR A 301 16.25 13.65 -6.21
C THR A 301 15.32 14.77 -6.66
N ASP A 302 15.11 14.92 -7.98
CA ASP A 302 14.34 16.02 -8.51
C ASP A 302 12.84 15.71 -8.58
N THR A 303 12.03 16.76 -8.54
CA THR A 303 10.58 16.72 -8.69
C THR A 303 10.08 17.96 -9.43
N TYR A 304 8.97 17.82 -10.14
CA TYR A 304 8.24 18.97 -10.71
C TYR A 304 7.55 19.83 -9.65
N TYR A 305 7.29 19.28 -8.47
CA TYR A 305 6.59 20.00 -7.40
C TYR A 305 7.39 21.22 -6.95
N SER A 306 6.67 22.34 -6.76
CA SER A 306 7.26 23.61 -6.32
C SER A 306 6.23 24.43 -5.54
N LYS A 307 6.69 25.45 -4.83
CA LYS A 307 5.80 26.47 -4.23
C LYS A 307 4.99 27.22 -5.28
N ALA A 308 5.51 27.35 -6.51
CA ALA A 308 4.85 28.08 -7.59
C ALA A 308 3.55 27.43 -8.06
N ILE A 309 3.43 26.12 -7.91
CA ILE A 309 2.27 25.31 -8.34
C ILE A 309 1.60 24.59 -7.14
N GLN A 310 1.98 24.92 -5.92
CA GLN A 310 1.48 24.24 -4.72
C GLN A 310 -0.03 24.40 -4.53
N HIS A 311 -0.54 25.63 -4.78
CA HIS A 311 -1.94 25.98 -4.57
C HIS A 311 -2.58 26.36 -5.88
N VAL A 312 -3.68 25.69 -6.23
CA VAL A 312 -4.43 25.97 -7.45
C VAL A 312 -5.93 25.95 -7.17
N HIS A 313 -6.69 26.67 -8.00
CA HIS A 313 -8.14 26.55 -8.04
C HIS A 313 -8.55 25.70 -9.23
N LEU A 314 -9.39 24.66 -9.01
CA LEU A 314 -9.91 23.75 -10.02
C LEU A 314 -11.41 23.97 -10.20
N PRO A 315 -11.86 24.83 -11.12
CA PRO A 315 -13.28 25.20 -11.25
C PRO A 315 -14.16 24.05 -11.75
N GLY A 316 -13.62 23.09 -12.49
CA GLY A 316 -14.34 21.91 -13.00
C GLY A 316 -14.59 20.82 -11.94
N TYR A 317 -14.07 20.95 -10.71
CA TYR A 317 -14.30 19.95 -9.68
C TYR A 317 -15.80 19.83 -9.32
N PRO A 318 -16.35 18.60 -9.20
CA PRO A 318 -17.77 18.37 -8.96
C PRO A 318 -18.28 19.05 -7.69
N GLY A 319 -19.26 19.93 -7.83
CA GLY A 319 -19.85 20.70 -6.74
C GLY A 319 -19.49 22.20 -6.71
N GLY A 320 -18.91 22.72 -7.81
CA GLY A 320 -18.67 24.15 -8.00
C GLY A 320 -17.24 24.61 -7.78
N GLY A 321 -16.28 23.75 -8.09
CA GLY A 321 -14.85 24.01 -7.96
C GLY A 321 -14.27 23.67 -6.58
N THR A 322 -12.94 23.65 -6.50
CA THR A 322 -12.21 23.41 -5.24
C THR A 322 -10.83 24.06 -5.27
N ASP A 323 -10.32 24.43 -4.10
CA ASP A 323 -8.92 24.81 -3.92
C ASP A 323 -8.10 23.59 -3.57
N ALA A 324 -7.14 23.24 -4.40
CA ALA A 324 -6.29 22.08 -4.23
C ALA A 324 -4.88 22.47 -3.81
N ASN A 325 -4.19 21.58 -3.10
CA ASN A 325 -2.87 21.82 -2.54
C ASN A 325 -1.99 20.58 -2.68
N LEU A 326 -0.93 20.66 -3.48
CA LEU A 326 0.02 19.55 -3.68
C LEU A 326 0.65 19.03 -2.38
N ALA A 327 0.78 19.89 -1.35
CA ALA A 327 1.27 19.45 -0.06
C ALA A 327 0.35 18.44 0.64
N ASN A 328 -0.92 18.32 0.24
CA ASN A 328 -1.79 17.25 0.75
C ASN A 328 -1.43 15.88 0.18
N GLY A 329 -0.84 15.81 -1.01
CA GLY A 329 -0.32 14.59 -1.62
C GLY A 329 -1.26 13.40 -1.48
N ARG A 330 -0.76 12.29 -0.93
CA ARG A 330 -1.56 11.18 -0.40
C ARG A 330 -1.89 11.47 1.06
N GLY A 331 -2.98 12.19 1.29
CA GLY A 331 -3.44 12.58 2.61
C GLY A 331 -4.47 11.61 3.16
N THR A 332 -4.37 11.30 4.45
CA THR A 332 -5.31 10.40 5.13
C THR A 332 -5.70 10.97 6.48
N LYS A 333 -7.00 11.07 6.73
CA LYS A 333 -7.55 11.40 8.03
C LYS A 333 -8.62 10.37 8.37
N PHE A 334 -8.25 9.40 9.22
CA PHE A 334 -9.05 8.19 9.40
C PHE A 334 -9.13 7.79 10.87
N SER A 335 -10.29 7.28 11.28
CA SER A 335 -10.57 6.84 12.65
C SER A 335 -10.97 5.38 12.66
N PHE A 336 -10.53 4.64 13.68
CA PHE A 336 -10.85 3.24 13.91
C PHE A 336 -11.31 3.05 15.36
N PHE A 337 -12.33 2.23 15.54
CA PHE A 337 -12.75 1.69 16.83
C PHE A 337 -13.14 0.24 16.64
N GLY A 338 -12.49 -0.66 17.36
CA GLY A 338 -12.75 -2.09 17.24
C GLY A 338 -12.54 -2.85 18.52
N GLY A 339 -12.87 -4.13 18.47
CA GLY A 339 -12.69 -5.02 19.62
C GLY A 339 -12.63 -6.49 19.21
N ASN A 340 -11.94 -7.25 20.05
CA ASN A 340 -11.84 -8.70 19.98
C ASN A 340 -12.28 -9.28 21.31
N PHE A 341 -13.07 -10.34 21.27
CA PHE A 341 -13.59 -11.10 22.39
C PHE A 341 -13.36 -12.57 22.11
N ASP A 342 -12.61 -13.24 22.97
CA ASP A 342 -12.35 -14.67 22.88
C ASP A 342 -12.64 -15.31 24.23
N TYR A 343 -13.68 -16.15 24.32
CA TYR A 343 -14.15 -16.75 25.58
C TYR A 343 -14.36 -18.26 25.46
N ASP A 344 -13.85 -19.00 26.43
CA ASP A 344 -14.19 -20.39 26.67
C ASP A 344 -15.53 -20.44 27.46
N LEU A 345 -16.55 -20.98 26.82
CA LEU A 345 -17.89 -21.14 27.39
C LEU A 345 -18.05 -22.45 28.19
N GLY A 346 -16.97 -23.21 28.27
CA GLY A 346 -16.95 -24.53 28.93
C GLY A 346 -17.44 -25.66 28.03
N ASN A 347 -17.16 -26.88 28.45
CA ASN A 347 -17.53 -28.10 27.72
C ASN A 347 -17.06 -28.15 26.27
N GLY A 348 -15.89 -27.51 25.96
CA GLY A 348 -15.32 -27.44 24.64
C GLY A 348 -16.05 -26.47 23.68
N TRP A 349 -16.86 -25.56 24.18
CA TRP A 349 -17.42 -24.45 23.40
C TRP A 349 -16.57 -23.21 23.56
N ASN A 350 -16.22 -22.56 22.44
CA ASN A 350 -15.50 -21.30 22.41
C ASN A 350 -16.23 -20.29 21.56
N LEU A 351 -16.31 -19.05 22.04
CA LEU A 351 -16.87 -17.89 21.34
C LEU A 351 -15.74 -16.96 20.97
N SER A 352 -15.70 -16.55 19.69
CA SER A 352 -14.82 -15.46 19.24
C SER A 352 -15.65 -14.45 18.47
N ASP A 353 -15.49 -13.17 18.81
CA ASP A 353 -16.16 -12.07 18.11
C ASP A 353 -15.17 -10.94 17.84
N LYS A 354 -15.18 -10.42 16.61
CA LYS A 354 -14.35 -9.30 16.20
C LYS A 354 -15.20 -8.28 15.48
N PHE A 355 -15.13 -7.04 15.92
CA PHE A 355 -15.82 -5.96 15.23
C PHE A 355 -14.89 -4.79 14.95
N LEU A 356 -15.20 -4.05 13.89
CA LEU A 356 -14.51 -2.83 13.52
C LEU A 356 -15.50 -1.81 12.95
N LEU A 357 -15.40 -0.58 13.44
CA LEU A 357 -16.03 0.61 12.88
C LEU A 357 -14.90 1.53 12.46
N ASP A 358 -14.89 1.92 11.21
CA ASP A 358 -13.86 2.83 10.71
C ASP A 358 -14.42 3.78 9.64
N GLY A 359 -13.69 4.85 9.41
CA GLY A 359 -14.02 5.80 8.37
C GLY A 359 -13.21 7.09 8.44
N GLY A 360 -13.26 7.81 7.33
CA GLY A 360 -12.55 9.06 7.17
C GLY A 360 -12.29 9.44 5.73
N ASP A 361 -11.36 10.37 5.56
CA ASP A 361 -11.03 10.98 4.27
C ASP A 361 -9.67 10.47 3.77
N VAL A 362 -9.61 10.19 2.48
CA VAL A 362 -8.39 9.86 1.74
C VAL A 362 -8.30 10.76 0.52
N ASP A 363 -7.23 11.55 0.45
CA ASP A 363 -6.99 12.51 -0.61
C ASP A 363 -5.85 12.05 -1.53
N THR A 364 -5.93 12.44 -2.81
CA THR A 364 -4.80 12.40 -3.75
C THR A 364 -4.68 13.75 -4.42
N ASN A 365 -3.56 14.44 -4.22
CA ASN A 365 -3.16 15.66 -4.92
C ASN A 365 -1.84 15.37 -5.62
N ALA A 366 -1.85 15.32 -6.94
CA ALA A 366 -0.74 14.78 -7.71
C ALA A 366 -0.57 15.46 -9.06
N LEU A 367 0.64 15.39 -9.61
CA LEU A 367 0.91 15.66 -11.01
C LEU A 367 1.14 14.33 -11.74
N PHE A 368 0.56 14.21 -12.92
CA PHE A 368 0.74 13.04 -13.77
C PHE A 368 0.74 13.45 -15.24
N SER A 369 1.80 13.12 -15.98
CA SER A 369 1.95 13.50 -17.39
C SER A 369 1.76 12.33 -18.35
N GLY A 370 1.08 12.60 -19.44
CA GLY A 370 1.01 11.73 -20.59
C GLY A 370 1.89 12.19 -21.78
N ASN A 371 2.48 13.39 -21.72
CA ASN A 371 3.16 14.01 -22.84
C ASN A 371 4.67 14.06 -22.63
N ASN A 372 5.43 13.99 -23.72
CA ASN A 372 6.88 14.18 -23.69
C ASN A 372 7.24 15.67 -23.57
N PRO A 373 8.38 16.01 -22.94
CA PRO A 373 8.89 17.38 -22.96
C PRO A 373 9.36 17.81 -24.35
N GLY A 374 9.34 19.12 -24.60
CA GLY A 374 9.88 19.74 -25.83
C GLY A 374 10.29 21.18 -25.58
N SER A 375 10.92 21.84 -26.55
CA SER A 375 11.19 23.27 -26.43
C SER A 375 9.88 24.08 -26.45
N MET A 376 9.89 25.29 -25.88
CA MET A 376 8.73 26.19 -25.93
C MET A 376 8.33 26.51 -27.36
N ASN A 377 9.31 26.71 -28.24
CA ASN A 377 9.10 26.97 -29.67
C ASN A 377 8.40 25.78 -30.35
N ASP A 378 8.88 24.55 -30.11
CA ASP A 378 8.25 23.36 -30.69
C ASP A 378 6.83 23.15 -30.10
N MET A 379 6.62 23.39 -28.82
CA MET A 379 5.32 23.33 -28.19
C MET A 379 4.31 24.29 -28.85
N LEU A 380 4.73 25.50 -29.20
CA LEU A 380 3.85 26.50 -29.80
C LEU A 380 3.54 26.20 -31.26
N TYR A 381 4.54 25.82 -32.07
CA TYR A 381 4.47 25.98 -33.53
C TYR A 381 4.61 24.66 -34.31
N THR A 382 4.80 23.52 -33.66
CA THR A 382 4.84 22.22 -34.36
C THR A 382 3.53 21.45 -34.23
N ASN A 383 3.42 20.35 -34.96
CA ASN A 383 2.29 19.42 -34.90
C ASN A 383 2.78 18.08 -34.33
N THR A 384 3.46 18.11 -33.19
CA THR A 384 4.01 16.90 -32.53
C THR A 384 3.07 16.40 -31.46
N SER A 385 2.30 15.37 -31.78
CA SER A 385 1.28 14.80 -30.85
C SER A 385 1.86 14.23 -29.55
N SER A 386 3.08 13.70 -29.59
CA SER A 386 3.74 13.18 -28.35
C SER A 386 4.04 14.25 -27.32
N MET A 387 4.18 15.52 -27.74
CA MET A 387 4.36 16.68 -26.87
C MET A 387 3.04 17.38 -26.53
N GLY A 388 1.96 17.09 -27.24
CA GLY A 388 0.71 17.87 -27.14
C GLY A 388 0.88 19.30 -27.70
N ALA A 389 1.69 19.47 -28.77
CA ALA A 389 1.99 20.78 -29.36
C ALA A 389 0.76 21.45 -29.96
N PHE A 390 0.75 22.79 -29.93
CA PHE A 390 -0.45 23.59 -30.27
C PHE A 390 -0.63 23.86 -31.74
N ASN A 391 0.42 23.72 -32.57
CA ASN A 391 0.43 23.97 -34.00
C ASN A 391 -0.12 25.37 -34.36
N LEU A 392 0.34 26.42 -33.69
CA LEU A 392 -0.07 27.79 -33.92
C LEU A 392 0.66 28.38 -35.13
N PRO A 393 0.13 29.44 -35.76
CA PRO A 393 0.87 30.20 -36.78
C PRO A 393 2.16 30.78 -36.19
N ALA A 394 3.25 30.67 -36.93
CA ALA A 394 4.56 31.10 -36.48
C ALA A 394 4.55 32.58 -36.03
N GLY A 395 5.09 32.85 -34.84
CA GLY A 395 5.19 34.18 -34.26
C GLY A 395 3.87 34.80 -33.79
N SER A 396 2.76 34.06 -33.79
CA SER A 396 1.45 34.54 -33.28
C SER A 396 1.33 34.50 -31.76
N ALA A 397 2.13 33.69 -31.10
CA ALA A 397 1.97 33.41 -29.68
C ALA A 397 2.92 34.19 -28.75
N SER A 398 2.47 34.43 -27.55
CA SER A 398 3.22 35.02 -26.45
C SER A 398 3.17 34.05 -25.24
N ALA A 399 4.33 33.62 -24.75
CA ALA A 399 4.47 32.76 -23.58
C ALA A 399 5.23 33.50 -22.48
N SER A 400 4.68 33.50 -21.26
CA SER A 400 5.31 34.15 -20.10
C SER A 400 5.10 33.33 -18.84
N TYR A 401 6.00 33.47 -17.85
CA TYR A 401 5.86 32.85 -16.55
C TYR A 401 4.68 33.43 -15.79
N VAL A 402 3.90 32.60 -15.11
CA VAL A 402 2.73 33.03 -14.30
C VAL A 402 3.18 33.93 -13.16
N ASN A 403 4.29 33.63 -12.52
CA ASN A 403 4.77 34.30 -11.31
C ASN A 403 5.69 35.51 -11.56
N GLY A 404 5.56 36.17 -12.73
CA GLY A 404 6.24 37.42 -13.00
C GLY A 404 7.67 37.30 -13.50
N GLY A 405 8.09 36.12 -14.00
CA GLY A 405 9.46 35.86 -14.51
C GLY A 405 9.74 36.41 -15.92
N GLY A 406 8.80 37.17 -16.55
CA GLY A 406 8.96 37.69 -17.91
C GLY A 406 8.56 36.67 -18.98
N MET A 407 9.07 36.89 -20.22
CA MET A 407 8.82 36.00 -21.37
C MET A 407 9.62 34.71 -21.23
N VAL A 408 9.03 33.58 -21.62
CA VAL A 408 9.71 32.29 -21.67
C VAL A 408 10.66 32.22 -22.84
N ASP A 409 11.89 31.73 -22.63
CA ASP A 409 12.86 31.50 -23.69
C ASP A 409 12.29 30.47 -24.71
N PRO A 410 12.33 30.72 -26.00
CA PRO A 410 11.90 29.77 -27.02
C PRO A 410 12.55 28.39 -26.93
N ASN A 411 13.76 28.29 -26.39
CA ASN A 411 14.49 27.05 -26.23
C ASN A 411 14.25 26.39 -24.84
N GLN A 412 13.51 27.03 -23.92
CA GLN A 412 13.14 26.45 -22.63
C GLN A 412 12.43 25.12 -22.82
N SER A 413 12.92 24.07 -22.22
CA SER A 413 12.21 22.79 -22.16
C SER A 413 10.95 22.93 -21.29
N VAL A 414 9.82 22.53 -21.85
CA VAL A 414 8.48 22.62 -21.22
C VAL A 414 7.74 21.31 -21.36
N ILE A 415 6.72 21.11 -20.53
CA ILE A 415 5.90 19.90 -20.49
C ILE A 415 4.48 20.22 -20.05
N HIS A 416 3.51 19.41 -20.48
CA HIS A 416 2.18 19.39 -19.89
C HIS A 416 2.15 18.41 -18.73
N GLN A 417 1.60 18.82 -17.58
CA GLN A 417 1.33 17.96 -16.44
C GLN A 417 -0.14 17.99 -16.07
N GLY A 418 -0.76 16.82 -16.01
CA GLY A 418 -2.11 16.70 -15.48
C GLY A 418 -2.13 16.90 -13.97
N TRP A 419 -2.79 17.94 -13.50
CA TRP A 419 -3.03 18.17 -12.10
C TRP A 419 -4.23 17.32 -11.66
N TRP A 420 -4.04 16.40 -10.71
CA TRP A 420 -5.04 15.45 -10.23
C TRP A 420 -5.44 15.76 -8.81
N TYR A 421 -6.74 15.85 -8.59
CA TYR A 421 -7.36 15.99 -7.28
C TYR A 421 -8.45 14.95 -7.11
N ILE A 422 -8.29 14.07 -6.12
CA ILE A 422 -9.26 13.05 -5.74
C ILE A 422 -9.53 13.22 -4.24
N HIS A 423 -10.81 13.18 -3.87
CA HIS A 423 -11.26 13.16 -2.49
C HIS A 423 -12.23 12.01 -2.30
N LYS A 424 -11.89 11.06 -1.42
CA LYS A 424 -12.73 9.93 -1.03
C LYS A 424 -13.09 10.04 0.44
N HIS A 425 -14.38 9.93 0.75
CA HIS A 425 -14.88 9.73 2.10
C HIS A 425 -15.39 8.31 2.26
N LEU A 426 -14.74 7.52 3.12
CA LEU A 426 -14.99 6.08 3.30
C LEU A 426 -15.59 5.84 4.68
N LYS A 427 -16.51 4.88 4.78
CA LYS A 427 -17.04 4.36 6.06
C LYS A 427 -17.20 2.87 5.97
N ASN A 428 -16.94 2.19 7.07
CA ASN A 428 -17.07 0.75 7.17
C ASN A 428 -17.51 0.35 8.58
N ILE A 429 -18.32 -0.70 8.63
CA ILE A 429 -18.65 -1.45 9.84
C ILE A 429 -18.57 -2.91 9.52
N SER A 430 -17.81 -3.67 10.26
CA SER A 430 -17.66 -5.11 10.08
C SER A 430 -17.74 -5.87 11.39
N ASN A 431 -18.19 -7.12 11.30
CA ASN A 431 -18.23 -8.06 12.42
C ASN A 431 -17.95 -9.48 11.90
N ASP A 432 -17.11 -10.22 12.60
CA ASP A 432 -16.80 -11.64 12.38
C ASP A 432 -17.07 -12.42 13.68
N PHE A 433 -18.24 -13.00 13.75
CA PHE A 433 -18.71 -13.81 14.89
C PHE A 433 -18.44 -15.29 14.63
N ARG A 434 -17.85 -15.98 15.59
CA ARG A 434 -17.47 -17.40 15.50
C ARG A 434 -17.93 -18.16 16.74
N LEU A 435 -18.49 -19.32 16.54
CA LEU A 435 -18.78 -20.30 17.59
C LEU A 435 -18.08 -21.61 17.25
N SER A 436 -17.19 -22.05 18.10
CA SER A 436 -16.39 -23.26 17.93
C SER A 436 -16.82 -24.32 18.95
N LYS A 437 -16.70 -25.59 18.56
CA LYS A 437 -16.96 -26.74 19.41
C LYS A 437 -15.89 -27.80 19.21
N ASP A 438 -15.26 -28.20 20.29
CA ASP A 438 -14.43 -29.42 20.32
C ASP A 438 -15.35 -30.63 20.35
N LEU A 439 -15.45 -31.36 19.23
CA LEU A 439 -16.35 -32.51 19.09
C LEU A 439 -15.76 -33.77 19.77
N PHE A 440 -14.44 -33.93 19.65
CA PHE A 440 -13.65 -34.98 20.26
C PHE A 440 -12.19 -34.52 20.32
N GLU A 441 -11.32 -35.28 20.97
CA GLU A 441 -9.90 -34.91 21.13
C GLU A 441 -9.23 -34.65 19.78
N GLY A 442 -8.64 -33.46 19.64
CA GLY A 442 -7.94 -33.03 18.45
C GLY A 442 -8.83 -32.53 17.31
N ASN A 443 -10.16 -32.43 17.51
CA ASN A 443 -11.06 -31.88 16.47
C ASN A 443 -11.81 -30.67 16.99
N THR A 444 -11.79 -29.59 16.22
CA THR A 444 -12.55 -28.36 16.49
C THR A 444 -13.34 -27.96 15.25
N LEU A 445 -14.68 -27.97 15.38
CA LEU A 445 -15.61 -27.46 14.36
C LEU A 445 -16.00 -26.04 14.70
N THR A 446 -15.89 -25.13 13.75
CA THR A 446 -16.25 -23.71 13.88
C THR A 446 -17.32 -23.31 12.86
N ALA A 447 -18.36 -22.64 13.32
CA ALA A 447 -19.32 -21.93 12.49
C ALA A 447 -19.09 -20.42 12.62
N GLY A 448 -19.03 -19.70 11.51
CA GLY A 448 -18.79 -18.26 11.51
C GLY A 448 -19.79 -17.49 10.66
N LEU A 449 -20.08 -16.27 11.11
CA LEU A 449 -20.90 -15.29 10.41
C LEU A 449 -20.05 -14.02 10.22
N TYR A 450 -19.86 -13.62 8.98
CA TYR A 450 -19.19 -12.36 8.64
C TYR A 450 -20.20 -11.40 8.02
N LEU A 451 -20.19 -10.15 8.52
CA LEU A 451 -21.01 -9.07 8.00
C LEU A 451 -20.16 -7.83 7.85
N THR A 452 -20.22 -7.19 6.70
CA THR A 452 -19.67 -5.84 6.55
C THR A 452 -20.61 -4.97 5.73
N HIS A 453 -20.68 -3.69 6.12
CA HIS A 453 -21.35 -2.64 5.36
C HIS A 453 -20.38 -1.48 5.18
N TYR A 454 -20.20 -1.04 3.93
CA TYR A 454 -19.24 0.01 3.61
C TYR A 454 -19.78 0.97 2.54
N THR A 455 -19.33 2.22 2.61
CA THR A 455 -19.75 3.28 1.69
C THR A 455 -18.54 4.07 1.21
N MET A 456 -18.69 4.66 0.03
CA MET A 456 -17.71 5.56 -0.58
C MET A 456 -18.43 6.75 -1.19
N ASP A 457 -18.08 7.97 -0.75
CA ASP A 457 -18.36 9.21 -1.46
C ASP A 457 -17.06 9.66 -2.14
N ASP A 458 -17.08 9.84 -3.45
CA ASP A 458 -15.86 10.01 -4.23
C ASP A 458 -16.03 11.09 -5.29
N LYS A 459 -15.07 12.02 -5.35
CA LYS A 459 -15.04 13.11 -6.32
C LYS A 459 -13.65 13.24 -6.91
N TRP A 460 -13.59 13.31 -8.23
CA TRP A 460 -12.35 13.44 -8.99
C TRP A 460 -12.39 14.68 -9.89
N ALA A 461 -11.25 15.36 -10.00
CA ALA A 461 -10.90 16.25 -11.08
C ALA A 461 -9.53 15.82 -11.59
N LEU A 462 -9.50 15.04 -12.66
CA LEU A 462 -8.29 14.50 -13.27
C LEU A 462 -8.04 15.17 -14.61
N GLY A 463 -6.76 15.21 -15.01
CA GLY A 463 -6.37 15.68 -16.33
C GLY A 463 -6.49 17.19 -16.54
N ASN A 464 -6.50 17.98 -15.45
CA ASN A 464 -6.36 19.43 -15.56
C ASN A 464 -4.94 19.73 -16.06
N GLN A 465 -4.78 19.98 -17.35
CA GLN A 465 -3.46 20.09 -17.98
C GLN A 465 -2.84 21.43 -17.70
N MET A 466 -1.71 21.46 -17.00
CA MET A 466 -0.93 22.66 -16.73
C MET A 466 0.33 22.67 -17.59
N LEU A 467 0.57 23.75 -18.32
CA LEU A 467 1.83 23.98 -19.00
C LEU A 467 2.87 24.51 -18.02
N MET A 468 4.03 23.88 -17.95
CA MET A 468 5.09 24.27 -17.04
C MET A 468 6.49 23.99 -17.59
N THR A 469 7.52 24.51 -16.94
CA THR A 469 8.90 24.19 -17.29
C THR A 469 9.21 22.72 -17.01
N ASN A 470 9.96 22.09 -17.90
CA ASN A 470 10.52 20.75 -17.69
C ASN A 470 11.85 20.86 -16.93
N THR A 471 11.77 21.34 -15.68
CA THR A 471 12.90 21.56 -14.77
C THR A 471 12.53 21.11 -13.36
N PRO A 472 13.48 20.79 -12.51
CA PRO A 472 13.22 20.67 -11.09
C PRO A 472 12.49 21.91 -10.53
N ASN A 473 11.54 21.66 -9.63
CA ASN A 473 10.69 22.71 -9.05
C ASN A 473 10.05 23.63 -10.12
N ALA A 474 9.25 23.02 -10.97
CA ALA A 474 8.69 23.62 -12.17
C ALA A 474 7.96 24.96 -11.94
N GLN A 475 8.00 25.81 -12.97
CA GLN A 475 7.29 27.09 -13.01
C GLN A 475 6.13 27.01 -14.01
N PRO A 476 4.91 27.43 -13.65
CA PRO A 476 3.77 27.44 -14.56
C PRO A 476 3.91 28.55 -15.62
N ILE A 477 3.42 28.25 -16.82
CA ILE A 477 3.54 29.12 -18.01
C ILE A 477 2.14 29.45 -18.52
N LYS A 478 1.92 30.73 -18.84
CA LYS A 478 0.71 31.20 -19.52
C LYS A 478 1.00 31.54 -20.98
N VAL A 479 0.05 31.16 -21.85
CA VAL A 479 0.16 31.33 -23.30
C VAL A 479 -1.11 31.99 -23.83
N SER A 480 -0.91 32.99 -24.67
CA SER A 480 -1.93 33.58 -25.54
C SER A 480 -1.41 33.73 -26.96
N TYR A 481 -2.30 33.85 -27.93
CA TYR A 481 -1.93 34.11 -29.34
C TYR A 481 -2.95 34.99 -30.00
N VAL A 482 -2.55 35.63 -31.10
CA VAL A 482 -3.43 36.49 -31.91
C VAL A 482 -3.93 35.69 -33.13
N ASP A 483 -5.26 35.62 -33.26
CA ASP A 483 -5.94 35.01 -34.37
C ASP A 483 -6.94 36.01 -34.96
N ASN A 484 -6.79 36.36 -36.24
CA ASN A 484 -7.63 37.32 -36.92
C ASN A 484 -7.79 38.66 -36.16
N GLY A 485 -6.73 39.13 -35.53
CA GLY A 485 -6.71 40.38 -34.75
C GLY A 485 -7.37 40.31 -33.36
N GLN A 486 -7.83 39.12 -32.93
CA GLN A 486 -8.34 38.88 -31.60
C GLN A 486 -7.31 38.09 -30.77
N THR A 487 -7.14 38.48 -29.51
CA THR A 487 -6.31 37.73 -28.60
C THR A 487 -7.10 36.53 -28.03
N LYS A 488 -6.56 35.34 -28.23
CA LYS A 488 -7.06 34.09 -27.65
C LYS A 488 -6.13 33.61 -26.54
N TYR A 489 -6.70 33.12 -25.43
CA TYR A 489 -5.97 32.63 -24.29
C TYR A 489 -6.00 31.11 -24.30
N LEU A 490 -4.82 30.46 -24.47
CA LEU A 490 -4.67 29.01 -24.42
C LEU A 490 -4.65 28.51 -22.98
N THR A 491 -4.09 29.32 -22.09
CA THR A 491 -4.05 29.00 -20.65
C THR A 491 -4.78 30.05 -19.86
N ASP A 492 -5.24 29.65 -18.69
CA ASP A 492 -5.70 30.57 -17.64
C ASP A 492 -4.54 31.32 -16.97
N GLY A 493 -4.87 32.09 -15.91
CA GLY A 493 -3.89 32.83 -15.12
C GLY A 493 -2.97 31.97 -14.25
N GLN A 494 -3.27 30.66 -14.06
CA GLN A 494 -2.48 29.71 -13.29
C GLN A 494 -1.62 28.81 -14.20
N GLY A 495 -1.81 28.85 -15.52
CA GLY A 495 -1.11 28.03 -16.50
C GLY A 495 -1.88 26.77 -16.95
N PHE A 496 -3.16 26.64 -16.61
CA PHE A 496 -3.99 25.53 -17.07
C PHE A 496 -4.46 25.72 -18.51
N LEU A 497 -4.32 24.65 -19.31
CA LEU A 497 -4.75 24.54 -20.69
C LEU A 497 -6.17 24.01 -20.81
N ASP A 498 -6.63 23.27 -19.80
CA ASP A 498 -7.97 22.74 -19.67
C ASP A 498 -8.27 22.35 -18.23
N TYR A 499 -9.54 22.12 -17.96
CA TYR A 499 -10.04 21.70 -16.64
C TYR A 499 -10.80 20.39 -16.72
N GLY A 500 -10.13 19.33 -16.27
CA GLY A 500 -10.77 18.07 -16.05
C GLY A 500 -11.12 17.31 -17.32
N GLY A 501 -10.14 16.78 -18.00
CA GLY A 501 -10.38 15.77 -19.02
C GLY A 501 -11.18 14.57 -18.48
N TYR A 502 -11.25 14.41 -17.14
CA TYR A 502 -11.99 13.32 -16.49
C TYR A 502 -12.46 13.72 -15.06
N ASN A 503 -13.71 14.18 -14.96
CA ASN A 503 -14.35 14.55 -13.70
C ASN A 503 -15.35 13.49 -13.28
N ILE A 504 -15.41 13.17 -11.99
CA ILE A 504 -16.31 12.16 -11.40
C ILE A 504 -16.92 12.70 -10.11
N ALA A 505 -18.21 12.41 -9.91
CA ALA A 505 -18.86 12.44 -8.62
C ALA A 505 -19.68 11.17 -8.49
N GLN A 506 -19.39 10.37 -7.47
CA GLN A 506 -20.06 9.08 -7.28
C GLN A 506 -20.29 8.77 -5.81
N HIS A 507 -21.32 7.95 -5.56
CA HIS A 507 -21.65 7.41 -4.25
C HIS A 507 -21.88 5.92 -4.35
N GLY A 508 -21.00 5.15 -3.71
CA GLY A 508 -21.08 3.68 -3.61
C GLY A 508 -21.54 3.24 -2.22
N SER A 509 -22.33 2.16 -2.18
CA SER A 509 -22.75 1.50 -0.95
C SER A 509 -22.83 -0.01 -1.18
N ALA A 510 -22.23 -0.79 -0.29
CA ALA A 510 -22.25 -2.25 -0.37
C ALA A 510 -22.46 -2.91 0.99
N THR A 511 -23.07 -4.09 0.96
CA THR A 511 -23.18 -4.98 2.11
C THR A 511 -22.73 -6.37 1.68
N ASN A 512 -21.75 -6.90 2.39
CA ASN A 512 -21.28 -8.26 2.23
C ASN A 512 -21.69 -9.09 3.44
N LYS A 513 -22.23 -10.29 3.19
CA LYS A 513 -22.70 -11.25 4.20
C LYS A 513 -22.15 -12.62 3.87
N ALA A 514 -21.52 -13.26 4.83
CA ALA A 514 -21.02 -14.60 4.64
C ALA A 514 -21.32 -15.49 5.82
N PHE A 515 -21.60 -16.75 5.51
CA PHE A 515 -21.60 -17.86 6.46
C PHE A 515 -20.47 -18.82 6.07
N TYR A 516 -19.73 -19.30 7.06
CA TYR A 516 -18.71 -20.30 6.83
C TYR A 516 -18.65 -21.36 7.91
N LEU A 517 -18.18 -22.55 7.52
CA LEU A 517 -17.85 -23.65 8.39
C LEU A 517 -16.37 -24.00 8.21
N SER A 518 -15.69 -24.28 9.29
CA SER A 518 -14.30 -24.71 9.31
C SER A 518 -14.13 -25.86 10.30
N ASP A 519 -13.48 -26.92 9.84
CA ASP A 519 -13.12 -28.06 10.66
C ASP A 519 -11.60 -28.20 10.69
N VAL A 520 -11.02 -28.27 11.88
CA VAL A 520 -9.59 -28.50 12.11
C VAL A 520 -9.45 -29.81 12.90
N TRP A 521 -8.71 -30.75 12.35
CA TRP A 521 -8.58 -32.08 12.91
C TRP A 521 -7.13 -32.54 12.98
N ARG A 522 -6.63 -32.76 14.21
CA ARG A 522 -5.32 -33.35 14.50
C ARG A 522 -5.44 -34.85 14.80
N ILE A 523 -4.82 -35.67 13.99
CA ILE A 523 -4.77 -37.14 14.14
C ILE A 523 -3.30 -37.55 14.19
N GLY A 524 -2.77 -37.73 15.40
CA GLY A 524 -1.35 -38.00 15.56
C GLY A 524 -0.47 -36.93 14.89
N LYS A 525 0.28 -37.28 13.88
CA LYS A 525 1.17 -36.38 13.12
C LYS A 525 0.48 -35.62 11.98
N TRP A 526 -0.79 -35.89 11.72
CA TRP A 526 -1.57 -35.20 10.69
C TRP A 526 -2.37 -34.05 11.28
N LEU A 527 -2.33 -32.90 10.64
CA LEU A 527 -3.30 -31.83 10.80
C LEU A 527 -4.03 -31.64 9.48
N ILE A 528 -5.34 -31.81 9.52
CA ILE A 528 -6.23 -31.62 8.38
C ILE A 528 -7.12 -30.45 8.69
N ASP A 529 -7.23 -29.49 7.79
CA ASP A 529 -8.17 -28.38 7.90
C ASP A 529 -9.00 -28.27 6.61
N ALA A 530 -10.31 -28.11 6.77
CA ALA A 530 -11.22 -27.94 5.67
C ALA A 530 -12.24 -26.86 5.99
N SER A 531 -12.44 -25.92 5.08
CA SER A 531 -13.37 -24.81 5.29
C SER A 531 -14.13 -24.47 4.03
N GLY A 532 -15.39 -24.08 4.21
CA GLY A 532 -16.25 -23.60 3.16
C GLY A 532 -16.97 -22.32 3.57
N ARG A 533 -17.15 -21.40 2.63
CA ARG A 533 -17.83 -20.11 2.81
C ARG A 533 -18.86 -19.91 1.70
N VAL A 534 -20.01 -19.42 2.03
CA VAL A 534 -20.98 -18.88 1.08
C VAL A 534 -21.16 -17.40 1.39
N GLU A 535 -20.95 -16.58 0.41
CA GLU A 535 -20.87 -15.14 0.53
C GLU A 535 -21.77 -14.46 -0.50
N ASN A 536 -22.49 -13.44 -0.06
CA ASN A 536 -23.31 -12.58 -0.90
C ASN A 536 -22.87 -11.14 -0.76
N GLU A 537 -22.62 -10.49 -1.88
CA GLU A 537 -22.39 -9.06 -1.93
C GLU A 537 -23.47 -8.36 -2.72
N ASN A 538 -24.12 -7.37 -2.08
CA ASN A 538 -25.08 -6.48 -2.67
C ASN A 538 -24.49 -5.06 -2.67
N ALA A 539 -24.23 -4.54 -3.85
CA ALA A 539 -23.59 -3.23 -4.03
C ALA A 539 -24.40 -2.34 -4.99
N THR A 540 -24.36 -1.05 -4.75
CA THR A 540 -24.89 -0.02 -5.66
C THR A 540 -23.88 1.09 -5.82
N ASN A 541 -23.79 1.65 -7.03
CA ASN A 541 -23.04 2.85 -7.28
C ASN A 541 -23.89 3.85 -8.09
N ASN A 542 -23.94 5.10 -7.65
CA ASN A 542 -24.60 6.20 -8.33
C ASN A 542 -23.53 7.14 -8.84
N VAL A 543 -23.41 7.29 -10.16
CA VAL A 543 -22.39 8.11 -10.82
C VAL A 543 -23.07 9.30 -11.49
N CYS A 544 -22.61 10.51 -11.23
CA CYS A 544 -23.14 11.71 -11.81
C CYS A 544 -22.91 11.74 -13.34
N ASN A 545 -23.96 12.08 -14.07
CA ASN A 545 -23.85 12.35 -15.50
C ASN A 545 -23.18 13.69 -15.73
N LEU A 546 -22.25 13.75 -16.70
CA LEU A 546 -21.50 14.97 -17.02
C LEU A 546 -22.16 15.70 -18.19
N THR A 547 -22.05 17.02 -18.18
CA THR A 547 -22.36 17.93 -19.26
C THR A 547 -21.20 18.90 -19.42
N ASN A 548 -20.77 19.12 -20.66
CA ASN A 548 -19.73 20.12 -20.95
C ASN A 548 -20.36 21.52 -20.93
N ILE A 549 -19.72 22.43 -20.21
CA ILE A 549 -20.13 23.83 -20.13
C ILE A 549 -18.94 24.74 -20.40
N ASP A 550 -19.23 25.90 -20.95
CA ASP A 550 -18.34 27.05 -21.04
C ASP A 550 -18.46 27.79 -19.69
N LEU A 551 -17.36 27.93 -18.93
CA LEU A 551 -17.41 28.44 -17.55
C LEU A 551 -17.60 29.96 -17.50
N ASP A 552 -17.08 30.71 -18.44
CA ASP A 552 -17.11 32.17 -18.45
C ASP A 552 -17.95 32.79 -19.63
N GLY A 553 -18.36 31.96 -20.59
CA GLY A 553 -19.12 32.37 -21.77
C GLY A 553 -18.29 33.19 -22.77
N ASN A 554 -16.97 33.17 -22.66
CA ASN A 554 -16.06 33.91 -23.51
C ASN A 554 -15.35 32.98 -24.54
N PRO A 555 -15.66 32.97 -25.81
CA PRO A 555 -15.06 32.05 -26.78
C PRO A 555 -13.56 32.26 -27.01
N ASN A 556 -12.96 33.31 -26.45
CA ASN A 556 -11.51 33.55 -26.53
C ASN A 556 -10.68 32.95 -25.39
N THR A 557 -11.31 32.46 -24.35
CA THR A 557 -10.69 31.69 -23.23
C THR A 557 -10.78 30.20 -23.55
N LEU A 558 -9.81 29.68 -24.29
CA LEU A 558 -9.91 28.29 -24.82
C LEU A 558 -9.82 27.21 -23.78
N TYR A 559 -9.26 27.49 -22.61
CA TYR A 559 -9.00 26.56 -21.52
C TYR A 559 -10.28 26.14 -20.77
N ASP A 560 -11.40 26.86 -20.92
CA ASP A 560 -12.64 26.61 -20.13
C ASP A 560 -13.94 26.57 -20.97
N ASN A 561 -13.83 26.58 -22.29
CA ASN A 561 -15.00 26.56 -23.21
C ASN A 561 -15.76 25.22 -23.23
N SER A 562 -15.22 24.14 -22.65
CA SER A 562 -15.83 22.81 -22.69
C SER A 562 -15.45 21.97 -21.48
N VAL A 563 -15.80 22.44 -20.30
CA VAL A 563 -15.44 21.77 -19.01
C VAL A 563 -16.51 20.75 -18.64
N PRO A 564 -16.18 19.44 -18.49
CA PRO A 564 -17.14 18.44 -18.07
C PRO A 564 -17.51 18.66 -16.60
N THR A 565 -18.77 18.95 -16.34
CA THR A 565 -19.32 19.20 -15.01
C THR A 565 -20.48 18.28 -14.69
N CYS A 566 -20.63 17.94 -13.41
CA CYS A 566 -21.75 17.15 -12.92
C CYS A 566 -23.06 17.94 -13.08
N ASN A 567 -24.03 17.37 -13.82
CA ASN A 567 -25.31 18.03 -14.15
C ASN A 567 -26.43 17.76 -13.12
N GLY A 568 -26.11 17.09 -12.00
CA GLY A 568 -27.05 16.78 -10.93
C GLY A 568 -27.93 15.55 -11.17
N THR A 569 -27.80 14.88 -12.32
CA THR A 569 -28.47 13.58 -12.58
C THR A 569 -27.50 12.43 -12.41
N TYR A 570 -27.97 11.25 -12.03
CA TYR A 570 -27.12 10.13 -11.68
C TYR A 570 -27.54 8.87 -12.44
N ALA A 571 -26.54 8.19 -13.01
CA ALA A 571 -26.68 6.80 -13.47
C ALA A 571 -26.46 5.86 -12.28
N ARG A 572 -27.37 4.89 -12.10
CA ARG A 572 -27.30 3.92 -11.01
C ARG A 572 -26.98 2.53 -11.54
N THR A 573 -25.93 1.94 -10.98
CA THR A 573 -25.57 0.54 -11.21
C THR A 573 -25.85 -0.29 -9.96
N ARG A 574 -26.32 -1.52 -10.13
CA ARG A 574 -26.54 -2.50 -9.07
C ARG A 574 -25.80 -3.78 -9.35
N TYR A 575 -25.37 -4.40 -8.27
CA TYR A 575 -24.65 -5.65 -8.28
C TYR A 575 -25.15 -6.50 -7.10
N ASP A 576 -25.54 -7.73 -7.37
CA ASP A 576 -25.95 -8.71 -6.36
C ASP A 576 -25.42 -10.06 -6.80
N LYS A 577 -24.42 -10.57 -6.10
CA LYS A 577 -23.76 -11.83 -6.44
C LYS A 577 -23.54 -12.68 -5.20
N THR A 578 -23.78 -13.97 -5.37
CA THR A 578 -23.45 -14.98 -4.36
C THR A 578 -22.42 -15.94 -4.93
N HIS A 579 -21.40 -16.27 -4.14
CA HIS A 579 -20.36 -17.21 -4.53
C HIS A 579 -19.94 -18.12 -3.36
N PRO A 580 -19.80 -19.44 -3.61
CA PRO A 580 -19.18 -20.37 -2.67
C PRO A 580 -17.65 -20.39 -2.86
N SER A 581 -16.92 -20.30 -1.75
CA SER A 581 -15.48 -20.47 -1.70
C SER A 581 -15.12 -21.61 -0.77
N TRP A 582 -13.96 -22.25 -0.98
CA TRP A 582 -13.51 -23.33 -0.11
C TRP A 582 -11.99 -23.44 -0.08
N THR A 583 -11.50 -24.04 1.00
CA THR A 583 -10.07 -24.37 1.19
C THR A 583 -9.95 -25.68 1.94
N VAL A 584 -8.97 -26.49 1.53
CA VAL A 584 -8.61 -27.75 2.21
C VAL A 584 -7.10 -27.84 2.28
N GLY A 585 -6.58 -28.11 3.46
CA GLY A 585 -5.16 -28.25 3.74
C GLY A 585 -4.85 -29.49 4.55
N VAL A 586 -3.69 -30.06 4.33
CA VAL A 586 -3.15 -31.18 5.10
C VAL A 586 -1.70 -30.89 5.41
N ASN A 587 -1.32 -30.93 6.69
CA ASN A 587 0.05 -30.88 7.16
C ASN A 587 0.43 -32.20 7.81
N TYR A 588 1.61 -32.68 7.51
CA TYR A 588 2.18 -33.91 8.12
C TYR A 588 3.49 -33.59 8.82
N GLU A 589 3.54 -33.86 10.09
CA GLU A 589 4.72 -33.69 10.93
C GLU A 589 5.66 -34.88 10.75
N LEU A 590 6.75 -34.68 9.98
CA LEU A 590 7.80 -35.68 9.78
C LEU A 590 8.60 -35.89 11.07
N ALA A 591 8.91 -34.79 11.76
CA ALA A 591 9.56 -34.71 13.06
C ALA A 591 9.10 -33.44 13.78
N ASP A 592 9.37 -33.31 15.09
CA ASP A 592 8.97 -32.13 15.91
C ASP A 592 9.41 -30.79 15.31
N ASN A 593 10.43 -30.80 14.45
CA ASN A 593 11.01 -29.62 13.84
C ASN A 593 10.89 -29.61 12.29
N MET A 594 10.10 -30.54 11.73
CA MET A 594 9.99 -30.70 10.26
C MET A 594 8.58 -31.12 9.85
N SER A 595 8.00 -30.41 8.90
CA SER A 595 6.71 -30.76 8.33
C SER A 595 6.65 -30.56 6.81
N VAL A 596 5.70 -31.25 6.19
CA VAL A 596 5.31 -31.05 4.79
C VAL A 596 3.81 -30.80 4.73
N TYR A 597 3.38 -29.99 3.77
CA TYR A 597 1.97 -29.71 3.60
C TYR A 597 1.55 -29.62 2.14
N VAL A 598 0.25 -29.79 1.91
CA VAL A 598 -0.41 -29.51 0.65
C VAL A 598 -1.73 -28.77 0.93
N ARG A 599 -2.11 -27.86 0.02
CA ARG A 599 -3.35 -27.09 0.10
C ARG A 599 -3.96 -26.88 -1.28
N ALA A 600 -5.28 -26.92 -1.33
CA ALA A 600 -6.06 -26.52 -2.48
C ALA A 600 -7.14 -25.53 -2.04
N ASN A 601 -7.42 -24.51 -2.83
CA ASN A 601 -8.49 -23.58 -2.57
C ASN A 601 -9.10 -23.02 -3.86
N LYS A 602 -10.34 -22.54 -3.73
CA LYS A 602 -11.06 -21.84 -4.78
C LYS A 602 -11.86 -20.70 -4.16
N GLY A 603 -11.72 -19.52 -4.73
CA GLY A 603 -12.42 -18.32 -4.27
C GLY A 603 -12.77 -17.39 -5.42
N ALA A 604 -13.41 -16.28 -5.07
CA ALA A 604 -13.74 -15.21 -6.00
C ALA A 604 -13.46 -13.85 -5.38
N HIS A 605 -13.26 -12.86 -6.25
CA HIS A 605 -13.21 -11.45 -5.92
C HIS A 605 -14.43 -10.77 -6.53
N PHE A 606 -15.13 -9.98 -5.71
CA PHE A 606 -16.29 -9.20 -6.14
C PHE A 606 -15.86 -7.91 -6.84
N GLY A 607 -16.75 -7.29 -7.59
CA GLY A 607 -16.48 -6.07 -8.33
C GLY A 607 -16.47 -4.84 -7.44
N ASP A 608 -15.52 -3.95 -7.66
CA ASP A 608 -15.38 -2.66 -6.95
C ASP A 608 -16.29 -1.56 -7.51
N PHE A 609 -16.41 -0.45 -6.77
CA PHE A 609 -17.22 0.69 -7.19
C PHE A 609 -16.66 1.39 -8.42
N ASP A 610 -15.34 1.50 -8.51
CA ASP A 610 -14.66 2.35 -9.47
C ASP A 610 -14.51 1.69 -10.85
N ASN A 611 -14.06 0.44 -10.90
CA ASN A 611 -13.76 -0.23 -12.16
C ASN A 611 -14.94 -1.10 -12.63
N ALA A 612 -15.61 -1.79 -11.71
CA ALA A 612 -16.67 -2.72 -12.06
C ALA A 612 -18.05 -2.06 -12.18
N LEU A 613 -18.37 -1.08 -11.34
CA LEU A 613 -19.70 -0.49 -11.26
C LEU A 613 -19.82 0.88 -11.92
N ARG A 614 -18.73 1.63 -12.07
CA ARG A 614 -18.76 2.97 -12.67
C ARG A 614 -19.03 2.98 -14.17
N GLY A 615 -18.40 2.10 -14.93
CA GLY A 615 -18.48 2.06 -16.38
C GLY A 615 -19.66 1.28 -16.96
N ASN A 616 -20.48 0.67 -16.12
CA ASN A 616 -21.47 -0.30 -16.56
C ASN A 616 -22.85 0.34 -16.84
N THR A 617 -22.89 1.31 -17.75
CA THR A 617 -24.14 1.94 -18.20
C THR A 617 -25.03 1.01 -19.04
N THR A 618 -24.54 -0.16 -19.46
CA THR A 618 -25.24 -1.10 -20.35
C THR A 618 -26.03 -2.19 -19.59
N GLY A 619 -26.02 -2.19 -18.24
CA GLY A 619 -26.72 -3.17 -17.44
C GLY A 619 -26.07 -4.56 -17.36
N ASN A 620 -24.88 -4.76 -17.94
CA ASN A 620 -24.14 -6.00 -17.81
C ASN A 620 -23.41 -6.02 -16.46
N THR A 621 -23.80 -6.94 -15.59
CA THR A 621 -23.11 -7.14 -14.31
C THR A 621 -21.69 -7.62 -14.56
N PRO A 622 -20.66 -6.99 -13.97
CA PRO A 622 -19.29 -7.43 -14.13
C PRO A 622 -19.12 -8.88 -13.68
N PRO A 623 -18.31 -9.69 -14.37
CA PRO A 623 -18.07 -11.06 -13.98
C PRO A 623 -17.32 -11.11 -12.64
N LEU A 624 -17.53 -12.19 -11.88
CA LEU A 624 -16.69 -12.50 -10.74
C LEU A 624 -15.30 -12.91 -11.24
N GLN A 625 -14.27 -12.32 -10.66
CA GLN A 625 -12.91 -12.80 -10.83
C GLN A 625 -12.73 -14.03 -9.94
N LYS A 626 -12.34 -15.17 -10.52
CA LYS A 626 -12.22 -16.44 -9.82
C LYS A 626 -10.80 -16.93 -9.81
N VAL A 627 -10.36 -17.44 -8.67
CA VAL A 627 -9.05 -18.07 -8.51
C VAL A 627 -9.20 -19.53 -8.11
N GLN A 628 -8.31 -20.36 -8.66
CA GLN A 628 -7.98 -21.70 -8.15
C GLN A 628 -6.49 -21.71 -7.80
N ASN A 629 -6.15 -22.20 -6.63
CA ASN A 629 -4.78 -22.27 -6.17
C ASN A 629 -4.48 -23.65 -5.59
N PHE A 630 -3.33 -24.19 -5.98
CA PHE A 630 -2.71 -25.38 -5.40
C PHE A 630 -1.36 -24.98 -4.84
N GLU A 631 -1.06 -25.42 -3.64
CA GLU A 631 0.19 -25.11 -2.94
C GLU A 631 0.68 -26.36 -2.22
N GLY A 632 1.99 -26.57 -2.23
CA GLY A 632 2.65 -27.58 -1.42
C GLY A 632 3.94 -27.02 -0.84
N GLY A 633 4.29 -27.41 0.38
CA GLY A 633 5.46 -26.84 1.02
C GLY A 633 6.15 -27.76 2.02
N PHE A 634 7.34 -27.33 2.40
CA PHE A 634 8.21 -27.96 3.36
C PHE A 634 8.70 -26.95 4.38
N LYS A 635 8.63 -27.28 5.65
CA LYS A 635 9.09 -26.46 6.77
C LYS A 635 10.09 -27.23 7.60
N TYR A 636 11.19 -26.58 7.94
CA TYR A 636 12.25 -27.16 8.76
C TYR A 636 12.85 -26.11 9.70
N GLN A 637 13.14 -26.48 10.93
CA GLN A 637 13.88 -25.63 11.86
C GLN A 637 14.81 -26.44 12.74
N SER A 638 16.06 -25.96 12.81
CA SER A 638 17.05 -26.36 13.82
C SER A 638 17.69 -25.12 14.42
N ASP A 639 18.67 -25.30 15.32
CA ASP A 639 19.41 -24.15 15.87
C ASP A 639 20.27 -23.46 14.81
N LEU A 640 20.68 -24.19 13.76
CA LEU A 640 21.54 -23.68 12.69
C LEU A 640 20.77 -23.25 11.45
N PHE A 641 19.56 -23.73 11.23
CA PHE A 641 18.87 -23.57 9.97
C PHE A 641 17.35 -23.46 10.14
N TYR A 642 16.76 -22.53 9.41
CA TYR A 642 15.32 -22.38 9.23
C TYR A 642 14.99 -22.32 7.74
N ALA A 643 13.97 -23.04 7.30
CA ALA A 643 13.43 -22.96 5.94
C ALA A 643 11.90 -23.13 5.94
N ASP A 644 11.23 -22.29 5.15
CA ASP A 644 9.84 -22.42 4.72
C ASP A 644 9.85 -22.26 3.21
N ILE A 645 9.62 -23.36 2.48
CA ILE A 645 9.65 -23.43 1.03
C ILE A 645 8.26 -23.85 0.56
N SER A 646 7.68 -23.10 -0.37
CA SER A 646 6.42 -23.47 -1.01
C SER A 646 6.51 -23.42 -2.53
N VAL A 647 5.82 -24.33 -3.18
CA VAL A 647 5.57 -24.33 -4.62
C VAL A 647 4.08 -24.13 -4.84
N TYR A 648 3.71 -23.34 -5.84
CA TYR A 648 2.31 -23.03 -6.08
C TYR A 648 1.97 -23.04 -7.58
N HIS A 649 0.69 -23.31 -7.86
CA HIS A 649 0.06 -23.14 -9.16
C HIS A 649 -1.25 -22.37 -8.97
N ARG A 650 -1.39 -21.22 -9.65
CA ARG A 650 -2.54 -20.31 -9.55
C ARG A 650 -3.15 -20.06 -10.91
N GLN A 651 -4.47 -20.17 -11.00
CA GLN A 651 -5.23 -19.91 -12.23
C GLN A 651 -6.33 -18.91 -11.94
N PHE A 652 -6.39 -17.83 -12.74
CA PHE A 652 -7.43 -16.82 -12.70
C PHE A 652 -8.30 -16.86 -13.93
N ASN A 653 -9.58 -16.55 -13.75
CA ASN A 653 -10.55 -16.37 -14.81
C ASN A 653 -11.51 -15.22 -14.48
N GLY A 654 -12.06 -14.58 -15.50
CA GLY A 654 -13.01 -13.48 -15.33
C GLY A 654 -12.36 -12.13 -15.09
N LEU A 655 -11.08 -11.99 -15.41
CA LEU A 655 -10.41 -10.71 -15.44
C LEU A 655 -10.94 -9.89 -16.61
N THR A 656 -11.13 -8.59 -16.40
CA THR A 656 -11.59 -7.67 -17.41
C THR A 656 -10.48 -6.76 -17.87
N TYR A 657 -10.37 -6.58 -19.17
CA TYR A 657 -9.44 -5.67 -19.80
C TYR A 657 -10.21 -4.63 -20.61
N GLN A 658 -9.98 -3.37 -20.33
CA GLN A 658 -10.55 -2.26 -21.06
C GLN A 658 -9.42 -1.56 -21.86
N PRO A 659 -9.40 -1.70 -23.20
CA PRO A 659 -8.44 -0.94 -23.99
C PRO A 659 -8.64 0.56 -23.77
N THR A 660 -7.54 1.29 -23.61
CA THR A 660 -7.55 2.75 -23.51
C THR A 660 -6.68 3.35 -24.60
N ASN A 661 -7.03 4.57 -25.06
CA ASN A 661 -6.16 5.34 -25.92
C ASN A 661 -4.98 5.94 -25.12
N GLY A 662 -4.11 6.65 -25.80
CA GLY A 662 -2.95 7.30 -25.21
C GLY A 662 -3.24 8.32 -24.10
N GLN A 663 -4.46 8.75 -23.93
CA GLN A 663 -4.92 9.68 -22.90
C GLN A 663 -5.66 8.97 -21.75
N GLY A 664 -5.64 7.62 -21.72
CA GLY A 664 -6.34 6.83 -20.71
C GLY A 664 -7.86 6.73 -20.93
N VAL A 665 -8.36 7.22 -22.08
CA VAL A 665 -9.79 7.14 -22.40
C VAL A 665 -10.12 5.75 -22.92
N PRO A 666 -11.15 5.05 -22.39
CA PRO A 666 -11.58 3.75 -22.87
C PRO A 666 -11.93 3.74 -24.35
N VAL A 667 -11.39 2.78 -25.10
CA VAL A 667 -11.69 2.58 -26.53
C VAL A 667 -12.02 1.11 -26.79
N GLY A 668 -13.08 0.88 -27.57
CA GLY A 668 -13.52 -0.47 -27.90
C GLY A 668 -14.29 -1.19 -26.77
N ALA A 669 -14.54 -2.49 -26.96
CA ALA A 669 -15.28 -3.32 -25.99
C ALA A 669 -14.35 -3.87 -24.90
N GLN A 670 -14.89 -4.01 -23.69
CA GLN A 670 -14.21 -4.70 -22.61
C GLN A 670 -14.06 -6.20 -22.97
N ALA A 671 -12.85 -6.73 -22.78
CA ALA A 671 -12.52 -8.12 -23.05
C ALA A 671 -12.32 -8.91 -21.74
N LEU A 672 -12.65 -10.20 -21.78
CA LEU A 672 -12.36 -11.12 -20.68
C LEU A 672 -11.06 -11.87 -20.95
N TYR A 673 -10.30 -12.12 -19.88
CA TYR A 673 -9.07 -12.90 -19.93
C TYR A 673 -8.84 -13.69 -18.63
N GLY A 674 -7.79 -14.48 -18.59
CA GLY A 674 -7.33 -15.22 -17.44
C GLY A 674 -5.82 -15.11 -17.26
N SER A 675 -5.29 -15.78 -16.26
CA SER A 675 -3.85 -15.99 -16.08
C SER A 675 -3.57 -17.38 -15.53
N ASP A 676 -2.37 -17.89 -15.85
CA ASP A 676 -1.81 -19.13 -15.31
C ASP A 676 -0.41 -18.84 -14.78
N SER A 677 -0.12 -19.27 -13.56
CA SER A 677 1.12 -18.94 -12.87
C SER A 677 1.62 -20.10 -12.03
N LYS A 678 2.92 -20.36 -12.12
CA LYS A 678 3.63 -21.34 -11.28
C LYS A 678 4.82 -20.65 -10.64
N GLY A 679 5.14 -21.04 -9.42
CA GLY A 679 6.26 -20.41 -8.75
C GLY A 679 6.75 -21.15 -7.50
N VAL A 680 7.83 -20.62 -6.96
CA VAL A 680 8.48 -21.08 -5.74
C VAL A 680 8.71 -19.91 -4.82
N ASN A 681 8.30 -20.03 -3.56
CA ASN A 681 8.61 -19.09 -2.49
C ASN A 681 9.61 -19.73 -1.52
N LEU A 682 10.55 -18.97 -1.05
CA LEU A 682 11.53 -19.36 -0.04
C LEU A 682 11.65 -18.26 1.03
N ALA A 683 11.42 -18.62 2.28
CA ALA A 683 11.85 -17.86 3.44
C ALA A 683 12.79 -18.72 4.29
N GLY A 684 13.97 -18.23 4.61
CA GLY A 684 14.94 -19.02 5.35
C GLY A 684 15.94 -18.19 6.13
N ALA A 685 16.63 -18.87 7.02
CA ALA A 685 17.79 -18.31 7.73
C ALA A 685 18.80 -19.39 8.06
N VAL A 686 20.08 -19.06 8.04
CA VAL A 686 21.16 -19.92 8.48
C VAL A 686 22.05 -19.18 9.49
N THR A 687 22.40 -19.89 10.57
CA THR A 687 23.25 -19.42 11.67
C THR A 687 24.46 -20.37 11.78
N PRO A 688 25.44 -20.28 10.84
CA PRO A 688 26.53 -21.26 10.73
C PRO A 688 27.51 -21.20 11.90
N PHE A 689 27.57 -20.06 12.62
CA PHE A 689 28.38 -19.84 13.81
C PHE A 689 27.69 -18.82 14.72
N GLU A 690 28.15 -18.77 15.96
CA GLU A 690 27.59 -17.91 16.99
C GLU A 690 27.54 -16.43 16.54
N ASN A 691 26.41 -15.77 16.84
CA ASN A 691 26.15 -14.36 16.55
C ASN A 691 26.03 -13.96 15.06
N PHE A 692 26.28 -14.85 14.12
CA PHE A 692 26.03 -14.60 12.69
C PHE A 692 24.70 -15.22 12.25
N LYS A 693 23.92 -14.45 11.48
CA LYS A 693 22.70 -14.93 10.85
C LYS A 693 22.61 -14.40 9.43
N LEU A 694 22.37 -15.27 8.47
CA LEU A 694 21.99 -14.90 7.10
C LEU A 694 20.49 -15.21 6.91
N GLN A 695 19.68 -14.20 6.65
CA GLN A 695 18.28 -14.36 6.25
C GLN A 695 18.16 -14.31 4.73
N VAL A 696 17.25 -15.13 4.18
CA VAL A 696 16.97 -15.24 2.75
C VAL A 696 15.47 -15.17 2.54
N VAL A 697 15.04 -14.30 1.65
CA VAL A 697 13.68 -14.24 1.12
C VAL A 697 13.79 -14.28 -0.39
N ALA A 698 13.13 -15.21 -1.06
CA ALA A 698 13.22 -15.35 -2.51
C ALA A 698 11.89 -15.81 -3.11
N ASN A 699 11.67 -15.40 -4.35
CA ASN A 699 10.55 -15.84 -5.17
C ASN A 699 11.02 -16.07 -6.61
N TYR A 700 10.53 -17.15 -7.19
CA TYR A 700 10.57 -17.40 -8.63
C TYR A 700 9.13 -17.51 -9.15
N LEU A 701 8.82 -16.83 -10.25
CA LEU A 701 7.50 -16.78 -10.87
C LEU A 701 7.62 -17.02 -12.38
N ASP A 702 6.86 -17.99 -12.87
CA ASP A 702 6.51 -18.13 -14.29
C ASP A 702 4.99 -17.93 -14.43
N GLY A 703 4.59 -16.72 -14.86
CA GLY A 703 3.19 -16.32 -14.94
C GLY A 703 2.88 -15.60 -16.25
N HIS A 704 1.75 -15.92 -16.86
CA HIS A 704 1.34 -15.36 -18.14
C HIS A 704 -0.19 -15.23 -18.25
N TYR A 705 -0.62 -14.31 -19.11
CA TYR A 705 -2.04 -14.14 -19.46
C TYR A 705 -2.54 -15.25 -20.38
N THR A 706 -3.80 -15.63 -20.21
CA THR A 706 -4.46 -16.71 -20.96
C THR A 706 -5.87 -16.29 -21.41
N HIS A 707 -6.44 -17.04 -22.35
CA HIS A 707 -7.85 -16.95 -22.78
C HIS A 707 -8.31 -15.61 -23.36
N ASN A 708 -7.40 -14.78 -23.84
CA ASN A 708 -7.77 -13.53 -24.50
C ASN A 708 -7.51 -13.65 -26.02
N ASN A 709 -8.58 -13.63 -26.79
CA ASN A 709 -8.54 -13.61 -28.25
C ASN A 709 -8.67 -12.18 -28.82
N SER A 710 -8.87 -11.17 -27.98
CA SER A 710 -8.89 -9.79 -28.39
C SER A 710 -7.49 -9.18 -28.35
N CYS A 711 -7.31 -8.14 -29.11
CA CYS A 711 -6.06 -7.39 -29.13
C CYS A 711 -6.23 -5.99 -28.54
N PHE A 712 -5.15 -5.49 -28.01
CA PHE A 712 -4.98 -4.09 -27.67
C PHE A 712 -4.58 -3.32 -28.93
N LEU A 713 -5.35 -2.30 -29.28
CA LEU A 713 -4.99 -1.39 -30.38
C LEU A 713 -3.94 -0.41 -29.84
N PHE A 714 -2.72 -0.63 -30.22
CA PHE A 714 -1.60 0.25 -29.92
C PHE A 714 -1.37 1.18 -31.12
N THR A 715 -1.42 2.49 -30.89
CA THR A 715 -1.01 3.50 -31.87
C THR A 715 0.33 4.05 -31.45
N ASP A 716 1.34 3.80 -32.25
CA ASP A 716 2.65 4.39 -32.06
C ASP A 716 2.58 5.89 -32.39
N LEU A 717 2.85 6.74 -31.40
CA LEU A 717 2.72 8.19 -31.56
C LEU A 717 3.81 8.81 -32.45
N VAL A 718 4.92 8.08 -32.66
CA VAL A 718 5.99 8.57 -33.55
C VAL A 718 5.67 8.29 -35.02
N SER A 719 5.27 7.05 -35.33
CA SER A 719 4.95 6.61 -36.70
C SER A 719 3.49 6.81 -37.07
N GLY A 720 2.59 7.04 -36.08
CA GLY A 720 1.15 7.10 -36.32
C GLY A 720 0.52 5.76 -36.70
N SER A 721 1.29 4.67 -36.70
CA SER A 721 0.80 3.33 -37.06
C SER A 721 0.01 2.68 -35.93
N THR A 722 -1.13 2.09 -36.28
CA THR A 722 -1.94 1.33 -35.32
C THR A 722 -1.73 -0.16 -35.52
N GLN A 723 -1.39 -0.86 -34.43
CA GLN A 723 -1.18 -2.31 -34.40
C GLN A 723 -2.11 -2.95 -33.40
N CYS A 724 -2.51 -4.20 -33.67
CA CYS A 724 -3.34 -5.03 -32.81
C CYS A 724 -2.40 -5.96 -32.04
N ILE A 725 -2.20 -5.74 -30.74
CA ILE A 725 -1.26 -6.49 -29.91
C ILE A 725 -2.04 -7.38 -28.94
N GLY A 726 -1.91 -8.69 -29.11
CA GLY A 726 -2.52 -9.66 -28.19
C GLY A 726 -1.75 -9.77 -26.88
N ILE A 727 -2.47 -9.98 -25.78
CA ILE A 727 -1.87 -10.18 -24.43
C ILE A 727 -1.65 -11.67 -24.10
N ASN A 728 -2.29 -12.58 -24.83
CA ASN A 728 -2.20 -14.03 -24.57
C ASN A 728 -0.75 -14.54 -24.61
N GLY A 729 -0.32 -15.25 -23.58
CA GLY A 729 1.07 -15.72 -23.44
C GLY A 729 2.08 -14.65 -22.99
N LYS A 730 1.67 -13.39 -22.82
CA LYS A 730 2.53 -12.33 -22.27
C LYS A 730 2.71 -12.50 -20.77
N GLN A 731 3.88 -12.09 -20.24
CA GLN A 731 4.19 -12.07 -18.83
C GLN A 731 3.20 -11.19 -18.07
N LEU A 732 2.89 -11.57 -16.82
CA LEU A 732 2.08 -10.74 -15.93
C LEU A 732 2.73 -9.37 -15.72
N GLN A 733 1.92 -8.33 -15.84
CA GLN A 733 2.32 -6.94 -15.70
C GLN A 733 2.98 -6.70 -14.33
N ARG A 734 4.07 -5.92 -14.31
CA ARG A 734 4.82 -5.49 -13.12
C ARG A 734 5.43 -6.60 -12.27
N GLN A 735 5.37 -7.86 -12.66
CA GLN A 735 5.88 -8.97 -11.88
C GLN A 735 7.21 -9.48 -12.43
N PRO A 736 8.34 -9.32 -11.70
CA PRO A 736 9.60 -9.90 -12.09
C PRO A 736 9.57 -11.43 -11.94
N LYS A 737 10.25 -12.17 -12.84
CA LYS A 737 10.38 -13.62 -12.73
C LYS A 737 11.18 -14.05 -11.51
N VAL A 738 12.16 -13.25 -11.13
CA VAL A 738 13.05 -13.51 -9.98
C VAL A 738 13.12 -12.29 -9.11
N ARG A 739 12.94 -12.49 -7.82
CA ARG A 739 13.22 -11.51 -6.79
C ARG A 739 13.80 -12.22 -5.57
N TYR A 740 14.87 -11.66 -5.01
CA TYR A 740 15.40 -12.17 -3.76
C TYR A 740 16.04 -11.09 -2.91
N MET A 741 16.09 -11.35 -1.61
CA MET A 741 16.66 -10.50 -0.59
C MET A 741 17.55 -11.34 0.33
N LEU A 742 18.78 -10.87 0.55
CA LEU A 742 19.78 -11.51 1.39
C LEU A 742 20.17 -10.53 2.49
N THR A 743 20.03 -10.96 3.76
CA THR A 743 20.35 -10.11 4.91
C THR A 743 21.31 -10.81 5.86
N PRO A 744 22.64 -10.75 5.62
CA PRO A 744 23.63 -11.10 6.63
C PRO A 744 23.57 -10.12 7.80
N SER A 745 23.66 -10.63 9.01
CA SER A 745 23.74 -9.86 10.25
C SER A 745 24.75 -10.47 11.21
N TYR A 746 25.42 -9.63 11.97
CA TYR A 746 26.37 -10.03 12.99
C TYR A 746 26.16 -9.25 14.27
N ARG A 747 26.02 -9.96 15.40
CA ARG A 747 25.82 -9.40 16.73
C ARG A 747 27.11 -9.50 17.53
N VAL A 748 27.57 -8.40 18.10
CA VAL A 748 28.72 -8.35 19.03
C VAL A 748 28.19 -8.09 20.41
N PRO A 749 28.29 -9.04 21.36
CA PRO A 749 27.90 -8.81 22.76
C PRO A 749 29.02 -8.05 23.49
N PHE A 750 28.62 -7.19 24.44
CA PHE A 750 29.48 -6.43 25.35
C PHE A 750 28.88 -6.48 26.77
N ASP A 751 29.66 -6.17 27.78
CA ASP A 751 29.20 -6.10 29.18
C ASP A 751 28.05 -5.09 29.37
N TRP A 752 28.02 -4.05 28.55
CA TRP A 752 27.00 -3.00 28.61
C TRP A 752 25.81 -3.24 27.69
N GLY A 753 25.81 -4.29 26.85
CA GLY A 753 24.75 -4.58 25.91
C GLY A 753 25.24 -5.30 24.67
N ASP A 754 24.73 -4.92 23.49
CA ASP A 754 25.18 -5.50 22.21
C ASP A 754 25.09 -4.50 21.05
N ILE A 755 25.87 -4.78 20.00
CA ILE A 755 25.74 -4.11 18.70
C ILE A 755 25.44 -5.16 17.64
N THR A 756 24.37 -4.96 16.88
CA THR A 756 24.04 -5.77 15.71
C THR A 756 24.25 -4.92 14.46
N ALA A 757 25.08 -5.38 13.54
CA ALA A 757 25.22 -4.80 12.20
C ALA A 757 24.59 -5.73 11.16
N PHE A 758 23.93 -5.17 10.16
CA PHE A 758 23.37 -5.93 9.06
C PHE A 758 23.43 -5.15 7.74
N VAL A 759 23.41 -5.91 6.65
CA VAL A 759 23.30 -5.38 5.29
C VAL A 759 22.20 -6.17 4.60
N THR A 760 21.35 -5.50 3.83
CA THR A 760 20.35 -6.15 3.01
C THR A 760 20.63 -5.87 1.54
N TYR A 761 20.87 -6.92 0.78
CA TYR A 761 20.95 -6.88 -0.67
C TYR A 761 19.62 -7.35 -1.24
N THR A 762 19.02 -6.56 -2.13
CA THR A 762 17.78 -6.90 -2.82
C THR A 762 18.00 -6.87 -4.33
N HIS A 763 17.68 -7.97 -5.00
CA HIS A 763 17.64 -8.09 -6.46
C HIS A 763 16.19 -8.13 -6.94
N VAL A 764 15.88 -7.32 -7.95
CA VAL A 764 14.61 -7.34 -8.68
C VAL A 764 14.89 -7.54 -10.16
N GLY A 765 14.40 -8.64 -10.71
CA GLY A 765 14.56 -8.97 -12.12
C GLY A 765 13.77 -8.03 -13.06
N PRO A 766 14.01 -8.09 -14.36
CA PRO A 766 13.28 -7.27 -15.33
C PRO A 766 11.78 -7.64 -15.33
N HIS A 767 10.95 -6.63 -15.56
CA HIS A 767 9.50 -6.77 -15.60
C HIS A 767 8.88 -5.82 -16.63
N THR A 768 7.59 -5.95 -16.89
CA THR A 768 6.89 -5.16 -17.89
C THR A 768 5.97 -4.14 -17.24
N GLN A 769 5.88 -2.93 -17.83
CA GLN A 769 4.95 -1.90 -17.36
C GLN A 769 3.49 -2.22 -17.70
N ASP A 770 3.25 -2.83 -18.84
CA ASP A 770 1.91 -3.02 -19.41
C ASP A 770 1.62 -4.49 -19.76
N GLN A 771 0.34 -4.83 -19.89
CA GLN A 771 -0.11 -6.19 -20.21
C GLN A 771 0.32 -6.66 -21.61
N SER A 772 0.55 -5.75 -22.52
CA SER A 772 1.03 -6.05 -23.88
C SER A 772 2.54 -6.30 -23.93
N ALA A 773 3.24 -6.08 -22.82
CA ALA A 773 4.69 -6.23 -22.66
C ALA A 773 5.49 -5.34 -23.67
N LEU A 774 4.96 -4.15 -23.99
CA LEU A 774 5.60 -3.20 -24.88
C LEU A 774 6.69 -2.39 -24.19
N GLN A 775 6.47 -2.01 -22.93
CA GLN A 775 7.45 -1.30 -22.14
C GLN A 775 8.10 -2.23 -21.14
N GLN A 776 9.38 -2.46 -21.30
CA GLN A 776 10.21 -3.17 -20.35
C GLN A 776 10.78 -2.19 -19.30
N LEU A 777 10.89 -2.65 -18.06
CA LEU A 777 11.62 -2.00 -16.97
C LEU A 777 12.79 -2.91 -16.61
N GLY A 778 13.99 -2.36 -16.55
CA GLY A 778 15.21 -3.11 -16.32
C GLY A 778 15.26 -3.75 -14.93
N SER A 779 16.15 -4.71 -14.74
CA SER A 779 16.50 -5.21 -13.41
C SER A 779 17.26 -4.15 -12.63
N TYR A 780 17.18 -4.23 -11.28
CA TYR A 780 17.96 -3.37 -10.41
C TYR A 780 18.33 -4.06 -9.10
N ASP A 781 19.37 -3.54 -8.44
CA ASP A 781 19.96 -4.07 -7.22
C ASP A 781 20.09 -2.98 -6.16
N THR A 782 19.54 -3.20 -4.96
CA THR A 782 19.67 -2.24 -3.87
C THR A 782 20.44 -2.79 -2.69
N TRP A 783 21.12 -1.89 -2.00
CA TRP A 783 21.85 -2.18 -0.79
C TRP A 783 21.34 -1.29 0.34
N ASP A 784 20.84 -1.91 1.39
CA ASP A 784 20.46 -1.25 2.64
C ASP A 784 21.42 -1.66 3.75
N PHE A 785 21.63 -0.83 4.76
CA PHE A 785 22.43 -1.19 5.93
C PHE A 785 21.77 -0.77 7.23
N GLY A 786 22.14 -1.41 8.32
CA GLY A 786 21.74 -0.99 9.66
C GLY A 786 22.74 -1.39 10.73
N ILE A 787 22.86 -0.52 11.73
CA ILE A 787 23.57 -0.77 12.97
C ILE A 787 22.60 -0.48 14.11
N VAL A 788 22.42 -1.45 15.01
CA VAL A 788 21.57 -1.33 16.20
C VAL A 788 22.43 -1.58 17.42
N ALA A 789 22.51 -0.62 18.31
CA ALA A 789 23.17 -0.75 19.62
C ALA A 789 22.11 -0.76 20.73
N ASN A 790 22.04 -1.82 21.50
CA ASN A 790 21.25 -1.94 22.73
C ASN A 790 22.15 -1.70 23.93
N VAL A 791 21.88 -0.63 24.69
CA VAL A 791 22.72 -0.18 25.81
C VAL A 791 21.95 -0.29 27.11
N GLN A 792 22.49 -1.03 28.08
CA GLN A 792 21.95 -1.19 29.46
C GLN A 792 20.46 -1.56 29.53
N LYS A 793 19.94 -2.26 28.54
CA LYS A 793 18.50 -2.63 28.40
C LYS A 793 17.52 -1.45 28.26
N SER A 794 17.96 -0.23 28.50
CA SER A 794 17.13 0.98 28.51
C SER A 794 17.27 1.84 27.25
N TRP A 795 18.36 1.71 26.50
CA TRP A 795 18.59 2.53 25.32
C TRP A 795 18.79 1.67 24.09
N GLN A 796 18.16 2.08 23.01
CA GLN A 796 18.40 1.54 21.68
C GLN A 796 18.79 2.68 20.73
N ILE A 797 19.93 2.55 20.08
CA ILE A 797 20.42 3.51 19.09
C ILE A 797 20.48 2.76 17.75
N ARG A 798 19.85 3.31 16.71
CA ARG A 798 19.82 2.70 15.38
C ARG A 798 20.28 3.72 14.34
N LEU A 799 21.27 3.34 13.54
CA LEU A 799 21.66 4.04 12.32
C LEU A 799 21.32 3.14 11.15
N GLN A 800 20.49 3.62 10.24
CA GLN A 800 19.98 2.83 9.12
C GLN A 800 20.02 3.64 7.84
N GLY A 801 20.27 2.97 6.71
CA GLY A 801 20.23 3.58 5.40
C GLY A 801 19.61 2.65 4.37
N THR A 802 18.89 3.21 3.43
CA THR A 802 18.23 2.49 2.30
C THR A 802 18.77 3.02 0.99
N ASN A 803 18.78 2.15 -0.03
CA ASN A 803 19.33 2.45 -1.38
C ASN A 803 20.69 3.16 -1.34
N MET A 804 21.65 2.60 -0.61
CA MET A 804 22.94 3.24 -0.34
C MET A 804 23.80 3.45 -1.59
N THR A 805 23.58 2.67 -2.62
CA THR A 805 24.24 2.79 -3.93
C THR A 805 23.60 3.85 -4.82
N ASN A 806 22.45 4.41 -4.41
CA ASN A 806 21.68 5.36 -5.21
C ASN A 806 21.25 4.77 -6.55
N GLU A 807 20.78 3.50 -6.49
CA GLU A 807 20.33 2.74 -7.66
C GLU A 807 19.09 3.37 -8.30
N LEU A 808 19.07 3.44 -9.64
CA LEU A 808 17.93 3.90 -10.44
C LEU A 808 17.02 2.71 -10.79
N GLY A 809 16.25 2.22 -9.82
CA GLY A 809 15.23 1.21 -10.07
C GLY A 809 13.91 1.86 -10.52
N LEU A 810 13.36 1.41 -11.63
CA LEU A 810 12.05 1.89 -12.11
C LEU A 810 10.94 1.00 -11.57
N THR A 811 9.93 1.63 -10.98
CA THR A 811 8.75 0.95 -10.43
C THR A 811 7.55 1.03 -11.36
N GLU A 812 7.43 2.12 -12.11
CA GLU A 812 6.34 2.37 -13.05
C GLU A 812 6.80 3.31 -14.17
N SER A 813 6.12 3.27 -15.32
CA SER A 813 6.29 4.25 -16.38
C SER A 813 4.95 4.53 -17.07
N ASN A 814 4.89 5.58 -17.86
CA ASN A 814 3.84 5.68 -18.89
C ASN A 814 3.98 4.50 -19.84
N SER A 815 2.84 4.03 -20.35
CA SER A 815 2.87 3.02 -21.40
C SER A 815 3.52 3.57 -22.67
N ARG A 816 3.99 2.68 -23.53
CA ARG A 816 4.65 3.06 -24.79
C ARG A 816 3.81 3.93 -25.73
N ILE A 817 2.53 4.04 -25.50
CA ILE A 817 1.61 4.90 -26.23
C ILE A 817 2.03 6.38 -26.18
N PHE A 818 2.68 6.80 -25.08
CA PHE A 818 3.06 8.20 -24.85
C PHE A 818 4.50 8.53 -25.23
N GLY A 819 5.30 7.52 -25.59
CA GLY A 819 6.73 7.68 -25.84
C GLY A 819 7.13 7.35 -27.29
N SER A 820 8.41 7.10 -27.46
CA SER A 820 8.98 6.58 -28.69
C SER A 820 8.46 5.17 -28.99
N ALA A 821 8.69 4.68 -30.22
CA ALA A 821 8.32 3.32 -30.61
C ALA A 821 8.90 2.26 -29.66
N ALA A 822 8.18 1.14 -29.48
CA ALA A 822 8.59 0.07 -28.59
C ALA A 822 10.00 -0.44 -28.91
N GLY A 823 10.86 -0.54 -27.90
CA GLY A 823 12.23 -1.04 -28.02
C GLY A 823 13.21 -0.10 -28.73
N THR A 824 12.89 1.18 -28.86
CA THR A 824 13.78 2.19 -29.46
C THR A 824 14.19 3.25 -28.44
N ASP A 825 15.28 3.96 -28.75
CA ASP A 825 15.72 5.11 -27.98
C ASP A 825 14.66 6.23 -27.99
N GLY A 826 14.55 6.95 -26.89
CA GLY A 826 13.62 8.08 -26.79
C GLY A 826 13.38 8.53 -25.36
N VAL A 827 12.45 9.46 -25.20
CA VAL A 827 12.03 9.95 -23.88
C VAL A 827 10.92 9.07 -23.34
N ILE A 828 10.99 8.71 -22.07
CA ILE A 828 9.95 8.04 -21.31
C ILE A 828 9.72 8.81 -19.99
N LEU A 829 8.46 8.86 -19.57
CA LEU A 829 8.11 9.35 -18.26
C LEU A 829 7.94 8.15 -17.32
N ALA A 830 8.81 8.04 -16.34
CA ALA A 830 8.84 6.90 -15.43
C ALA A 830 8.97 7.35 -13.98
N ARG A 831 8.60 6.45 -13.09
CA ARG A 831 8.67 6.65 -11.64
C ARG A 831 9.80 5.80 -11.09
N PRO A 832 10.94 6.43 -10.76
CA PRO A 832 12.02 5.73 -10.09
C PRO A 832 11.66 5.51 -8.62
N MET A 833 12.27 4.47 -8.02
CA MET A 833 12.28 4.32 -6.58
C MET A 833 12.94 5.53 -5.90
N GLU A 834 12.72 5.69 -4.61
CA GLU A 834 13.36 6.77 -3.85
C GLU A 834 14.87 6.59 -3.79
N GLY A 835 15.58 7.71 -3.84
CA GLY A 835 17.03 7.75 -3.67
C GLY A 835 17.48 7.33 -2.28
N ARG A 836 18.76 7.53 -2.00
CA ARG A 836 19.39 7.15 -0.73
C ARG A 836 18.85 7.95 0.46
N GLU A 837 18.41 7.24 1.49
CA GLU A 837 18.00 7.80 2.76
C GLU A 837 18.87 7.25 3.89
N VAL A 838 19.19 8.09 4.87
CA VAL A 838 19.91 7.69 6.10
C VAL A 838 19.22 8.32 7.29
N ASN A 839 18.94 7.52 8.32
CA ASN A 839 18.33 8.01 9.54
C ASN A 839 19.00 7.46 10.80
N LEU A 840 18.95 8.25 11.87
CA LEU A 840 19.41 7.91 13.21
C LEU A 840 18.21 7.96 14.15
N THR A 841 17.96 6.85 14.83
CA THR A 841 16.92 6.76 15.88
C THR A 841 17.60 6.54 17.24
N VAL A 842 17.21 7.33 18.23
CA VAL A 842 17.56 7.11 19.65
C VAL A 842 16.27 6.86 20.40
N LYS A 843 16.20 5.72 21.09
CA LYS A 843 15.01 5.29 21.83
C LYS A 843 15.37 4.93 23.28
N TYR A 844 14.57 5.40 24.21
CA TYR A 844 14.58 5.01 25.61
C TYR A 844 13.47 4.00 25.88
N LEU A 845 13.80 2.93 26.59
CA LEU A 845 12.92 1.86 27.01
C LEU A 845 12.84 1.84 28.55
N PHE A 846 11.66 1.75 29.10
CA PHE A 846 11.43 1.77 30.55
C PHE A 846 10.33 0.84 31.03
#